data_fc1fe213a0b6d6828214505e4d79c722
#
_entry.id   fc1fe213a0b6d6828214505e4d79c722
#
_cell.length_a   1.000
_cell.length_b   1.000
_cell.length_c   1.000
_cell.angle_alpha   90.00
_cell.angle_beta   90.00
_cell.angle_gamma   90.00
#
_symmetry.space_group_name_H-M   'P 1'
#
loop_
_entity.id
_entity.type
_entity.pdbx_description
1 polymer ?
#
loop_
_entity_poly.entity_id
_entity_poly.type
_entity_poly.pdbx_seq_one_letter_code
_entity_poly.pdbx_strand_id
1 'polypeptide(L)'
;MKKFYLLTAFFLFAFTGFAQKAIISGKILDADDKLPLPGAMVQIVGEKKYTVSDYNGRFELLNINEGTYKVEVKYIGYTTLTQEIKVEQGRNNVIDFALKASENELKEVVVGDILKGQAKALNQQKNNKNIGNVISSDQMGRFPDANVGDALKRVPGITMQNDQGEARNIIIRGLAPSLNSVTLNGDRIPSAEGDNRNVQMDLIPSDMISTIEVNKTLTSDMDADAIGGSVNLITRATPNGERISATLAGGYLPIRDHASYTAGFVYGNRFIDNKLGVVFSGSYNNVDYGSDNIENEWVKDDFGNEYLQASEIRKYDVQRIRRSGSVALDYKFNDNNTIFANAIYNWRDDRENRFRTTYDDIEPLYNGEEIVGFEGRVKRQTKGGLDNNRNKNRRLEDQRVQNYSIRGEHLINSTLDLDWSANYAKAREYRPGERYIEYRQKGLEMFEDLSDIRFPLMTTVGESVDKFKFDSVTENTDETSESEFGAKVNIRFPFSVIAGEKGRLRTGLRLRLKEKERNNMFYSYEPINDDMELLSQVPTSYFDGKDFNPGSKYVPGTFASAAFLGSLDLNNPALFDKEADPAEYLAVNYNAKERITAAYVRWDQDFNDKLSMVLGFRVENTHIDYTGNRVLDEEELESKINNTNSYTNLLPSISLQYNATKDLVLRAAATTALARPNYYALAPYVNNIAADKEITAGNPDLKATYSYNYDFMAENYFKSVGLISGGVFYKRLNDFIYNYSDNQYTDAKFAADFPNQANPIPVGENWSFLQSRNGENVDVYGFEVAFQRQLDFLPGKFLKGFGIYLNYTYTKSKASGIADEDGNERNDISLPGTTPHMFNGSLSWENKRFSARISTNFTSDYLDELGSESYKDSYYDKQFFLDANASYKITKQLRVFAEANNLTNQPLRYYQGVAAHTKQAEYYQPRYNFGLKLDL
;
A
#
# COMPACT_ATOMS: atom_id res chain seq x y z
N MET A 1 -24.59 -35.32 18.78
CA MET A 1 -23.73 -35.49 19.98
C MET A 1 -22.96 -36.81 19.99
N LYS A 2 -23.57 -38.02 19.86
CA LYS A 2 -22.79 -39.30 19.87
C LYS A 2 -21.71 -39.41 18.78
N LYS A 3 -21.91 -38.89 17.59
CA LYS A 3 -20.88 -38.88 16.51
C LYS A 3 -19.71 -37.90 16.78
N PHE A 4 -19.94 -36.85 17.55
CA PHE A 4 -18.92 -35.89 17.94
C PHE A 4 -17.98 -36.47 19.01
N TYR A 5 -18.52 -37.24 19.99
CA TYR A 5 -17.72 -37.94 20.98
C TYR A 5 -16.88 -39.08 20.41
N LEU A 6 -17.36 -39.74 19.34
CA LEU A 6 -16.58 -40.77 18.63
C LEU A 6 -15.41 -40.17 17.85
N LEU A 7 -15.61 -38.97 17.25
CA LEU A 7 -14.53 -38.25 16.55
C LEU A 7 -13.48 -37.73 17.53
N THR A 8 -13.91 -37.21 18.70
CA THR A 8 -13.00 -36.77 19.77
C THR A 8 -12.26 -37.93 20.41
N ALA A 9 -12.92 -39.07 20.63
CA ALA A 9 -12.28 -40.29 21.13
C ALA A 9 -11.28 -40.89 20.13
N PHE A 10 -11.58 -40.87 18.84
CA PHE A 10 -10.65 -41.30 17.81
C PHE A 10 -9.41 -40.39 17.72
N PHE A 11 -9.58 -39.08 17.89
CA PHE A 11 -8.46 -38.15 18.01
C PHE A 11 -7.62 -38.38 19.28
N LEU A 12 -8.24 -38.70 20.40
CA LEU A 12 -7.53 -38.97 21.67
C LEU A 12 -6.76 -40.29 21.66
N PHE A 13 -7.26 -41.33 20.96
CA PHE A 13 -6.59 -42.64 20.87
C PHE A 13 -5.42 -42.63 19.88
N ALA A 14 -5.34 -41.68 18.90
CA ALA A 14 -4.23 -41.57 17.97
C ALA A 14 -2.93 -41.05 18.63
N PHE A 15 -2.98 -40.57 19.89
CA PHE A 15 -1.84 -39.95 20.55
C PHE A 15 -1.02 -40.88 21.47
N THR A 16 -1.37 -42.13 21.60
CA THR A 16 -0.75 -43.01 22.63
C THR A 16 0.39 -43.95 22.17
N GLY A 17 0.97 -43.72 21.00
CA GLY A 17 1.93 -44.70 20.44
C GLY A 17 3.26 -44.17 19.87
N PHE A 18 3.66 -42.93 20.11
CA PHE A 18 4.92 -42.41 19.57
C PHE A 18 6.07 -42.54 20.59
N ALA A 19 7.08 -43.35 20.29
CA ALA A 19 8.35 -43.27 20.98
C ALA A 19 8.84 -41.82 21.00
N GLN A 20 9.21 -41.30 22.18
CA GLN A 20 9.70 -39.92 22.34
C GLN A 20 11.02 -39.76 21.55
N LYS A 21 10.90 -39.21 20.34
CA LYS A 21 12.06 -38.81 19.53
C LYS A 21 12.60 -37.46 20.00
N ALA A 22 13.87 -37.22 19.74
CA ALA A 22 14.51 -35.96 20.11
C ALA A 22 14.28 -34.86 19.04
N ILE A 23 14.62 -33.65 19.44
CA ILE A 23 14.62 -32.44 18.60
C ILE A 23 16.02 -31.85 18.62
N ILE A 24 16.46 -31.29 17.48
CA ILE A 24 17.58 -30.35 17.46
C ILE A 24 16.98 -28.99 17.10
N SER A 25 17.15 -28.00 17.95
CA SER A 25 16.68 -26.64 17.71
C SER A 25 17.77 -25.63 18.06
N GLY A 26 17.54 -24.37 17.72
CA GLY A 26 18.45 -23.26 18.03
C GLY A 26 18.26 -22.06 17.11
N LYS A 27 19.27 -21.19 17.08
CA LYS A 27 19.30 -20.02 16.23
C LYS A 27 20.49 -20.01 15.28
N ILE A 28 20.29 -19.46 14.11
CA ILE A 28 21.34 -19.16 13.15
C ILE A 28 21.56 -17.66 13.16
N LEU A 29 22.79 -17.23 13.41
CA LEU A 29 23.19 -15.84 13.60
C LEU A 29 24.36 -15.48 12.69
N ASP A 30 24.46 -14.24 12.32
CA ASP A 30 25.69 -13.66 11.78
C ASP A 30 26.74 -13.56 12.92
N ALA A 31 27.96 -13.98 12.64
CA ALA A 31 29.01 -13.98 13.66
C ALA A 31 29.51 -12.56 14.02
N ASP A 32 29.39 -11.60 13.09
CA ASP A 32 29.90 -10.25 13.26
C ASP A 32 28.91 -9.32 13.98
N ASP A 33 27.66 -9.27 13.47
CA ASP A 33 26.63 -8.34 13.97
C ASP A 33 25.61 -9.03 14.90
N LYS A 34 25.71 -10.35 15.08
CA LYS A 34 24.84 -11.18 15.92
C LYS A 34 23.35 -11.13 15.56
N LEU A 35 23.05 -10.65 14.36
CA LEU A 35 21.68 -10.61 13.87
C LEU A 35 21.23 -11.99 13.40
N PRO A 36 19.92 -12.29 13.51
CA PRO A 36 19.37 -13.54 12.99
C PRO A 36 19.55 -13.64 11.47
N LEU A 37 19.85 -14.87 11.01
CA LEU A 37 19.95 -15.24 9.60
C LEU A 37 18.72 -16.07 9.20
N PRO A 38 17.63 -15.46 8.74
CA PRO A 38 16.44 -16.16 8.28
C PRO A 38 16.68 -16.81 6.92
N GLY A 39 16.03 -17.97 6.70
CA GLY A 39 16.19 -18.73 5.46
C GLY A 39 17.48 -19.56 5.41
N ALA A 40 18.20 -19.74 6.51
CA ALA A 40 19.36 -20.63 6.57
C ALA A 40 18.93 -22.10 6.50
N MET A 41 19.55 -22.86 5.60
CA MET A 41 19.31 -24.29 5.49
C MET A 41 20.13 -25.04 6.55
N VAL A 42 19.48 -25.82 7.40
CA VAL A 42 20.08 -26.68 8.39
C VAL A 42 19.75 -28.12 8.04
N GLN A 43 20.78 -28.96 7.83
CA GLN A 43 20.59 -30.33 7.41
C GLN A 43 21.48 -31.31 8.21
N ILE A 44 21.04 -32.56 8.39
CA ILE A 44 21.85 -33.64 8.92
C ILE A 44 22.60 -34.27 7.76
N VAL A 45 23.95 -34.28 7.84
CA VAL A 45 24.80 -34.82 6.78
C VAL A 45 24.58 -36.33 6.68
N GLY A 46 24.28 -36.81 5.47
CA GLY A 46 24.00 -38.21 5.21
C GLY A 46 22.56 -38.64 5.46
N GLU A 47 21.69 -37.75 5.96
CA GLU A 47 20.28 -38.02 6.10
C GLU A 47 19.46 -37.03 5.25
N LYS A 48 18.21 -37.39 4.91
CA LYS A 48 17.25 -36.50 4.20
C LYS A 48 16.52 -35.53 5.12
N LYS A 49 17.06 -35.27 6.32
CA LYS A 49 16.46 -34.37 7.31
C LYS A 49 17.07 -33.02 7.22
N TYR A 50 16.25 -32.03 6.86
CA TYR A 50 16.62 -30.61 6.83
C TYR A 50 15.48 -29.71 7.30
N THR A 51 15.83 -28.50 7.65
CA THR A 51 14.88 -27.42 7.97
C THR A 51 15.44 -26.09 7.50
N VAL A 52 14.63 -25.03 7.58
CA VAL A 52 15.03 -23.66 7.23
C VAL A 52 14.72 -22.77 8.42
N SER A 53 15.63 -21.85 8.75
CA SER A 53 15.42 -20.91 9.85
C SER A 53 14.32 -19.89 9.53
N ASP A 54 13.53 -19.53 10.53
CA ASP A 54 12.49 -18.50 10.50
C ASP A 54 13.07 -17.07 10.53
N TYR A 55 12.21 -16.04 10.62
CA TYR A 55 12.61 -14.62 10.67
C TYR A 55 13.49 -14.26 11.88
N ASN A 56 13.34 -14.99 12.98
CA ASN A 56 14.14 -14.83 14.18
C ASN A 56 15.43 -15.67 14.13
N GLY A 57 15.72 -16.27 12.97
CA GLY A 57 16.84 -17.20 12.78
C GLY A 57 16.65 -18.54 13.46
N ARG A 58 15.46 -18.86 13.99
CA ARG A 58 15.20 -20.12 14.70
C ARG A 58 15.02 -21.26 13.73
N PHE A 59 15.50 -22.43 14.11
CA PHE A 59 15.32 -23.66 13.36
C PHE A 59 14.94 -24.82 14.28
N GLU A 60 14.24 -25.79 13.73
CA GLU A 60 13.84 -27.03 14.40
C GLU A 60 13.96 -28.21 13.45
N LEU A 61 14.75 -29.20 13.83
CA LEU A 61 14.80 -30.52 13.21
C LEU A 61 14.08 -31.51 14.12
N LEU A 62 12.91 -31.95 13.67
CA LEU A 62 12.01 -32.82 14.44
C LEU A 62 12.29 -34.30 14.14
N ASN A 63 11.80 -35.19 15.02
CA ASN A 63 11.87 -36.66 14.83
C ASN A 63 13.31 -37.23 14.69
N ILE A 64 14.23 -36.72 15.49
CA ILE A 64 15.61 -37.20 15.48
C ILE A 64 15.75 -38.39 16.46
N ASN A 65 16.38 -39.43 16.05
CA ASN A 65 16.73 -40.54 16.94
C ASN A 65 17.91 -40.14 17.84
N GLU A 66 18.10 -40.86 18.94
CA GLU A 66 19.31 -40.73 19.75
C GLU A 66 20.54 -41.13 18.92
N GLY A 67 21.65 -40.36 19.03
CA GLY A 67 22.87 -40.59 18.28
C GLY A 67 23.71 -39.33 18.13
N THR A 68 24.85 -39.50 17.48
CA THR A 68 25.75 -38.39 17.14
C THR A 68 25.61 -38.06 15.67
N TYR A 69 25.32 -36.81 15.38
CA TYR A 69 25.04 -36.32 14.01
C TYR A 69 25.94 -35.17 13.64
N LYS A 70 26.34 -35.14 12.37
CA LYS A 70 26.95 -33.94 11.78
C LYS A 70 25.85 -33.05 11.20
N VAL A 71 25.65 -31.91 11.82
CA VAL A 71 24.69 -30.90 11.36
C VAL A 71 25.43 -29.84 10.53
N GLU A 72 24.97 -29.64 9.31
CA GLU A 72 25.52 -28.67 8.37
C GLU A 72 24.54 -27.49 8.19
N VAL A 73 25.10 -26.28 8.25
CA VAL A 73 24.33 -25.03 8.03
C VAL A 73 24.90 -24.34 6.81
N LYS A 74 24.00 -24.04 5.83
CA LYS A 74 24.30 -23.35 4.59
C LYS A 74 23.55 -22.04 4.46
N TYR A 75 24.26 -21.03 3.97
CA TYR A 75 23.70 -19.71 3.72
C TYR A 75 24.45 -19.04 2.56
N ILE A 76 23.72 -18.42 1.58
CA ILE A 76 24.35 -17.75 0.42
C ILE A 76 25.23 -16.61 0.93
N GLY A 77 26.47 -16.53 0.44
CA GLY A 77 27.43 -15.51 0.86
C GLY A 77 28.14 -15.79 2.20
N TYR A 78 27.92 -16.98 2.82
CA TYR A 78 28.55 -17.36 4.08
C TYR A 78 29.28 -18.68 3.95
N THR A 79 30.28 -18.87 4.81
CA THR A 79 31.02 -20.13 4.89
C THR A 79 30.10 -21.20 5.50
N THR A 80 29.98 -22.34 4.82
CA THR A 80 29.24 -23.49 5.33
C THR A 80 29.84 -23.96 6.65
N LEU A 81 29.02 -24.09 7.69
CA LEU A 81 29.44 -24.55 9.01
C LEU A 81 28.92 -25.98 9.22
N THR A 82 29.81 -26.89 9.62
CA THR A 82 29.43 -28.26 10.01
C THR A 82 29.88 -28.51 11.44
N GLN A 83 28.96 -28.99 12.29
CA GLN A 83 29.23 -29.28 13.69
C GLN A 83 28.68 -30.67 14.08
N GLU A 84 29.42 -31.40 14.89
CA GLU A 84 28.98 -32.66 15.47
C GLU A 84 28.13 -32.41 16.72
N ILE A 85 26.96 -33.05 16.80
CA ILE A 85 25.97 -32.87 17.87
C ILE A 85 25.60 -34.24 18.41
N LYS A 86 25.72 -34.42 19.71
CA LYS A 86 25.18 -35.57 20.43
C LYS A 86 23.72 -35.31 20.80
N VAL A 87 22.81 -36.12 20.30
CA VAL A 87 21.38 -36.01 20.50
C VAL A 87 20.95 -37.00 21.57
N GLU A 88 20.32 -36.51 22.64
CA GLU A 88 19.73 -37.30 23.71
C GLU A 88 18.26 -37.55 23.48
N GLN A 89 17.77 -38.73 23.73
CA GLN A 89 16.39 -39.15 23.50
C GLN A 89 15.42 -38.34 24.36
N GLY A 90 14.28 -37.93 23.77
CA GLY A 90 13.21 -37.26 24.49
C GLY A 90 13.50 -35.79 24.89
N ARG A 91 14.67 -35.24 24.49
CA ARG A 91 15.07 -33.87 24.79
C ARG A 91 15.06 -32.96 23.55
N ASN A 92 14.88 -31.68 23.79
CA ASN A 92 15.23 -30.63 22.81
C ASN A 92 16.72 -30.30 23.01
N ASN A 93 17.53 -30.66 22.02
CA ASN A 93 18.96 -30.37 21.98
C ASN A 93 19.15 -28.99 21.34
N VAL A 94 19.32 -27.96 22.16
CA VAL A 94 19.42 -26.55 21.71
C VAL A 94 20.86 -26.22 21.38
N ILE A 95 21.09 -25.70 20.16
CA ILE A 95 22.39 -25.27 19.68
C ILE A 95 22.29 -24.09 18.75
N ASP A 96 23.01 -23.02 19.03
CA ASP A 96 23.09 -21.85 18.17
C ASP A 96 24.30 -21.91 17.26
N PHE A 97 24.13 -21.54 15.99
CA PHE A 97 25.18 -21.46 15.00
C PHE A 97 25.49 -20.02 14.63
N ALA A 98 26.75 -19.61 14.71
CA ALA A 98 27.24 -18.33 14.25
C ALA A 98 27.99 -18.51 12.93
N LEU A 99 27.43 -18.04 11.82
CA LEU A 99 28.03 -18.13 10.51
C LEU A 99 28.92 -16.92 10.22
N LYS A 100 30.04 -17.13 9.60
CA LYS A 100 30.91 -16.06 9.10
C LYS A 100 30.70 -15.87 7.61
N ALA A 101 30.67 -14.59 7.18
CA ALA A 101 30.65 -14.27 5.77
C ALA A 101 31.85 -14.90 5.04
N SER A 102 31.62 -15.42 3.84
CA SER A 102 32.66 -16.20 3.12
C SER A 102 33.77 -15.28 2.61
N GLU A 103 34.97 -15.43 3.19
CA GLU A 103 36.18 -14.75 2.68
C GLU A 103 36.79 -15.47 1.47
N ASN A 104 36.52 -16.76 1.27
CA ASN A 104 37.22 -17.61 0.30
C ASN A 104 36.64 -17.62 -1.13
N GLU A 105 35.37 -17.29 -1.31
CA GLU A 105 34.80 -17.08 -2.66
C GLU A 105 34.95 -15.62 -3.13
N LEU A 106 35.37 -14.73 -2.23
CA LEU A 106 35.53 -13.31 -2.42
C LEU A 106 36.95 -12.81 -2.12
N LYS A 107 37.99 -13.61 -2.46
CA LYS A 107 39.40 -13.35 -2.11
C LYS A 107 39.96 -11.94 -2.36
N GLU A 108 39.14 -11.05 -2.98
CA GLU A 108 39.44 -9.62 -3.17
C GLU A 108 38.21 -8.71 -3.15
N VAL A 109 36.99 -9.23 -2.92
CA VAL A 109 35.75 -8.42 -2.81
C VAL A 109 35.39 -8.29 -1.35
N VAL A 110 35.37 -7.07 -0.90
CA VAL A 110 34.89 -6.73 0.44
C VAL A 110 33.39 -6.91 0.43
N VAL A 111 32.87 -7.82 1.24
CA VAL A 111 31.43 -7.95 1.48
C VAL A 111 30.95 -6.68 2.14
N GLY A 112 30.45 -5.76 1.33
CA GLY A 112 29.78 -4.56 1.82
C GLY A 112 28.41 -4.94 2.39
N ASP A 113 27.81 -4.00 3.07
CA ASP A 113 26.54 -4.22 3.74
C ASP A 113 25.37 -4.42 2.74
N ILE A 114 25.43 -3.85 1.51
CA ILE A 114 24.44 -4.10 0.44
C ILE A 114 24.41 -5.58 0.09
N LEU A 115 25.57 -6.19 -0.06
CA LEU A 115 25.71 -7.62 -0.36
C LEU A 115 25.18 -8.51 0.76
N LYS A 116 25.41 -8.15 2.04
CA LYS A 116 24.87 -8.91 3.19
C LYS A 116 23.34 -8.90 3.17
N GLY A 117 22.73 -7.73 2.96
CA GLY A 117 21.28 -7.59 2.86
C GLY A 117 20.68 -8.36 1.68
N GLN A 118 21.31 -8.31 0.52
CA GLN A 118 20.91 -9.08 -0.66
C GLN A 118 21.03 -10.58 -0.43
N ALA A 119 22.11 -11.05 0.16
CA ALA A 119 22.29 -12.46 0.51
C ALA A 119 21.19 -12.95 1.44
N LYS A 120 20.81 -12.15 2.44
CA LYS A 120 19.72 -12.44 3.37
C LYS A 120 18.38 -12.59 2.67
N ALA A 121 18.03 -11.64 1.82
CA ALA A 121 16.81 -11.66 1.03
C ALA A 121 16.73 -12.86 0.07
N LEU A 122 17.81 -13.12 -0.67
CA LEU A 122 17.86 -14.24 -1.61
C LEU A 122 17.80 -15.61 -0.94
N ASN A 123 18.38 -15.78 0.27
CA ASN A 123 18.24 -17.02 1.03
C ASN A 123 16.80 -17.28 1.45
N GLN A 124 16.12 -16.26 1.94
CA GLN A 124 14.70 -16.38 2.28
C GLN A 124 13.87 -16.71 1.03
N GLN A 125 14.07 -16.00 -0.07
CA GLN A 125 13.33 -16.22 -1.32
C GLN A 125 13.58 -17.65 -1.86
N LYS A 126 14.83 -18.13 -1.91
CA LYS A 126 15.18 -19.47 -2.39
C LYS A 126 14.47 -20.58 -1.61
N ASN A 127 14.37 -20.41 -0.29
CA ASN A 127 13.81 -21.41 0.61
C ASN A 127 12.31 -21.22 0.90
N ASN A 128 11.70 -20.12 0.41
CA ASN A 128 10.26 -19.92 0.50
C ASN A 128 9.53 -20.94 -0.38
N LYS A 129 8.39 -21.45 0.07
CA LYS A 129 7.54 -22.36 -0.72
C LYS A 129 6.62 -21.64 -1.69
N ASN A 130 6.38 -20.34 -1.48
CA ASN A 130 5.56 -19.48 -2.35
C ASN A 130 6.41 -18.90 -3.48
N ILE A 131 5.75 -18.49 -4.56
CA ILE A 131 6.33 -17.58 -5.54
C ILE A 131 6.25 -16.17 -4.96
N GLY A 132 7.39 -15.53 -4.75
CA GLY A 132 7.44 -14.19 -4.18
C GLY A 132 8.85 -13.61 -4.15
N ASN A 133 8.95 -12.38 -3.66
CA ASN A 133 10.21 -11.68 -3.49
C ASN A 133 10.40 -11.27 -2.03
N VAL A 134 11.64 -11.21 -1.61
CA VAL A 134 12.02 -10.79 -0.25
C VAL A 134 13.02 -9.66 -0.34
N ILE A 135 12.82 -8.62 0.48
CA ILE A 135 13.74 -7.49 0.61
C ILE A 135 14.12 -7.37 2.09
N SER A 136 15.39 -7.26 2.38
CA SER A 136 15.86 -6.99 3.75
C SER A 136 15.96 -5.50 4.02
N SER A 137 15.93 -5.11 5.31
CA SER A 137 16.14 -3.73 5.77
C SER A 137 17.45 -3.13 5.30
N ASP A 138 18.49 -3.99 5.12
CA ASP A 138 19.79 -3.53 4.64
C ASP A 138 19.77 -3.14 3.15
N GLN A 139 18.79 -3.62 2.39
CA GLN A 139 18.51 -3.17 1.02
C GLN A 139 17.63 -1.91 0.98
N MET A 140 16.70 -1.78 1.97
CA MET A 140 15.78 -0.65 2.11
C MET A 140 16.43 0.54 2.83
N GLY A 141 17.05 0.30 3.95
CA GLY A 141 17.24 1.25 5.03
C GLY A 141 18.69 1.67 5.28
N ARG A 142 19.54 1.73 4.25
CA ARG A 142 20.78 2.49 4.39
C ARG A 142 20.56 3.95 4.19
N PHE A 143 19.51 4.27 3.52
CA PHE A 143 19.01 5.59 3.26
C PHE A 143 17.67 5.66 3.99
N PRO A 144 17.34 6.73 4.67
CA PRO A 144 16.07 6.87 5.33
C PRO A 144 14.98 7.09 4.27
N ASP A 145 14.60 6.01 3.54
CA ASP A 145 13.29 6.03 2.89
C ASP A 145 12.31 6.45 3.97
N ALA A 146 11.63 7.56 3.79
CA ALA A 146 10.77 8.13 4.82
C ALA A 146 9.64 7.15 5.19
N ASN A 147 9.27 6.28 4.25
CA ASN A 147 8.21 5.31 4.39
C ASN A 147 8.53 4.00 3.64
N VAL A 148 7.75 2.97 3.93
CA VAL A 148 7.92 1.63 3.34
C VAL A 148 7.56 1.61 1.85
N GLY A 149 6.66 2.49 1.39
CA GLY A 149 6.24 2.56 -0.01
C GLY A 149 7.40 2.88 -0.95
N ASP A 150 8.25 3.83 -0.60
CA ASP A 150 9.43 4.17 -1.40
C ASP A 150 10.44 3.01 -1.51
N ALA A 151 10.55 2.20 -0.46
CA ALA A 151 11.35 0.98 -0.50
C ALA A 151 10.77 -0.09 -1.44
N LEU A 152 9.43 -0.20 -1.50
CA LEU A 152 8.73 -1.18 -2.32
C LEU A 152 8.85 -0.93 -3.84
N LYS A 153 9.05 0.31 -4.28
CA LYS A 153 9.27 0.64 -5.70
C LYS A 153 10.41 -0.16 -6.35
N ARG A 154 11.30 -0.74 -5.55
CA ARG A 154 12.49 -1.49 -6.01
C ARG A 154 12.24 -2.99 -6.16
N VAL A 155 11.04 -3.49 -5.89
CA VAL A 155 10.71 -4.93 -5.94
C VAL A 155 10.27 -5.33 -7.34
N PRO A 156 10.69 -6.52 -7.86
CA PRO A 156 10.17 -7.02 -9.13
C PRO A 156 8.64 -7.13 -9.13
N GLY A 157 8.01 -6.57 -10.16
CA GLY A 157 6.56 -6.61 -10.32
C GLY A 157 5.79 -5.72 -9.36
N ILE A 158 6.46 -4.76 -8.70
CA ILE A 158 5.80 -3.76 -7.85
C ILE A 158 6.06 -2.36 -8.40
N THR A 159 5.02 -1.57 -8.39
CA THR A 159 5.09 -0.10 -8.49
C THR A 159 4.15 0.53 -7.46
N MET A 160 4.18 1.84 -7.36
CA MET A 160 3.38 2.59 -6.40
C MET A 160 2.61 3.68 -7.13
N GLN A 161 1.35 3.83 -6.78
CA GLN A 161 0.62 5.05 -7.05
C GLN A 161 1.08 6.10 -6.05
N ASN A 162 1.53 7.24 -6.56
CA ASN A 162 2.00 8.34 -5.73
C ASN A 162 0.84 9.29 -5.39
N ASP A 163 0.94 9.92 -4.24
CA ASP A 163 0.09 11.01 -3.82
C ASP A 163 0.94 12.07 -3.13
N GLN A 164 0.79 13.32 -3.55
CA GLN A 164 1.58 14.48 -3.07
C GLN A 164 3.09 14.18 -2.98
N GLY A 165 3.64 13.50 -4.00
CA GLY A 165 5.05 13.17 -4.12
C GLY A 165 5.56 12.01 -3.26
N GLU A 166 4.69 11.28 -2.55
CA GLU A 166 5.03 10.09 -1.76
C GLU A 166 4.36 8.83 -2.31
N ALA A 167 5.00 7.67 -2.09
CA ALA A 167 4.46 6.38 -2.47
C ALA A 167 3.34 5.95 -1.51
N ARG A 168 2.10 6.00 -1.93
CA ARG A 168 0.92 5.77 -1.09
C ARG A 168 0.31 4.39 -1.28
N ASN A 169 -0.10 4.04 -2.48
CA ASN A 169 -0.81 2.80 -2.75
C ASN A 169 0.04 1.81 -3.55
N ILE A 170 -0.02 0.53 -3.19
CA ILE A 170 0.78 -0.51 -3.82
C ILE A 170 0.08 -1.14 -5.03
N ILE A 171 0.80 -1.27 -6.14
CA ILE A 171 0.40 -2.00 -7.34
C ILE A 171 1.31 -3.20 -7.50
N ILE A 172 0.73 -4.42 -7.54
CA ILE A 172 1.48 -5.67 -7.72
C ILE A 172 1.08 -6.29 -9.05
N ARG A 173 2.07 -6.58 -9.91
CA ARG A 173 1.84 -7.15 -11.24
C ARG A 173 0.87 -6.32 -12.09
N GLY A 174 0.93 -5.00 -11.94
CA GLY A 174 0.04 -4.07 -12.64
C GLY A 174 -1.40 -4.08 -12.15
N LEU A 175 -1.76 -4.77 -11.07
CA LEU A 175 -3.12 -4.81 -10.56
C LEU A 175 -3.38 -3.72 -9.54
N ALA A 176 -4.56 -3.10 -9.65
CA ALA A 176 -5.01 -1.98 -8.84
C ALA A 176 -4.81 -2.20 -7.33
N PRO A 177 -4.61 -1.14 -6.53
CA PRO A 177 -4.37 -1.24 -5.09
C PRO A 177 -5.43 -2.03 -4.32
N SER A 178 -6.71 -1.94 -4.71
CA SER A 178 -7.84 -2.67 -4.10
C SER A 178 -7.74 -4.20 -4.23
N LEU A 179 -6.93 -4.69 -5.17
CA LEU A 179 -6.69 -6.11 -5.41
C LEU A 179 -5.46 -6.66 -4.65
N ASN A 180 -4.80 -5.83 -3.85
CA ASN A 180 -3.59 -6.17 -3.11
C ASN A 180 -3.81 -6.11 -1.59
N SER A 181 -2.97 -6.79 -0.82
CA SER A 181 -3.07 -6.75 0.62
C SER A 181 -1.75 -6.41 1.31
N VAL A 182 -1.86 -5.74 2.47
CA VAL A 182 -0.71 -5.41 3.31
C VAL A 182 -0.96 -5.94 4.72
N THR A 183 0.06 -6.60 5.26
CA THR A 183 0.04 -7.16 6.62
C THR A 183 1.29 -6.76 7.40
N LEU A 184 1.19 -6.72 8.71
CA LEU A 184 2.29 -6.52 9.64
C LEU A 184 2.46 -7.80 10.48
N ASN A 185 3.59 -8.49 10.34
CA ASN A 185 3.83 -9.79 10.97
C ASN A 185 2.73 -10.84 10.67
N GLY A 186 2.08 -10.75 9.51
CA GLY A 186 0.99 -11.62 9.06
C GLY A 186 -0.40 -11.24 9.60
N ASP A 187 -0.56 -10.09 10.26
CA ASP A 187 -1.84 -9.54 10.68
C ASP A 187 -2.17 -8.29 9.85
N ARG A 188 -3.47 -8.06 9.56
CA ARG A 188 -3.91 -6.96 8.70
C ARG A 188 -3.69 -5.61 9.36
N ILE A 189 -3.44 -4.60 8.54
CA ILE A 189 -3.41 -3.18 8.92
C ILE A 189 -4.72 -2.57 8.43
N PRO A 190 -5.50 -1.89 9.29
CA PRO A 190 -6.71 -1.20 8.88
C PRO A 190 -6.41 0.06 8.05
N SER A 191 -7.40 0.51 7.26
CA SER A 191 -7.34 1.73 6.45
C SER A 191 -8.08 2.87 7.14
N ALA A 192 -7.45 4.06 7.20
CA ALA A 192 -8.10 5.28 7.67
C ALA A 192 -8.91 5.99 6.57
N GLU A 193 -8.80 5.59 5.31
CA GLU A 193 -9.55 6.20 4.21
C GLU A 193 -11.02 5.83 4.23
N GLY A 194 -11.91 6.81 3.94
CA GLY A 194 -13.36 6.65 3.98
C GLY A 194 -13.90 5.71 2.90
N ASP A 195 -13.34 5.79 1.70
CA ASP A 195 -13.94 5.22 0.50
C ASP A 195 -13.43 3.84 0.14
N ASN A 196 -12.25 3.45 0.63
CA ASN A 196 -11.57 2.22 0.22
C ASN A 196 -11.00 1.41 1.38
N ARG A 197 -10.38 0.27 1.06
CA ARG A 197 -9.71 -0.65 2.01
C ARG A 197 -8.19 -0.61 1.90
N ASN A 198 -7.63 0.33 1.13
CA ASN A 198 -6.21 0.39 0.85
C ASN A 198 -5.41 0.80 2.08
N VAL A 199 -4.29 0.14 2.31
CA VAL A 199 -3.36 0.53 3.37
C VAL A 199 -2.41 1.59 2.83
N GLN A 200 -2.41 2.74 3.45
CA GLN A 200 -1.53 3.86 3.11
C GLN A 200 -0.09 3.54 3.53
N MET A 201 0.78 3.25 2.56
CA MET A 201 2.17 2.85 2.80
C MET A 201 3.03 4.00 3.32
N ASP A 202 2.66 5.23 3.02
CA ASP A 202 3.30 6.47 3.49
C ASP A 202 3.13 6.70 5.00
N LEU A 203 2.19 6.02 5.67
CA LEU A 203 2.01 6.05 7.12
C LEU A 203 2.95 5.12 7.89
N ILE A 204 3.66 4.19 7.20
CA ILE A 204 4.47 3.16 7.84
C ILE A 204 5.95 3.49 7.68
N PRO A 205 6.67 3.87 8.76
CA PRO A 205 8.10 4.17 8.70
C PRO A 205 8.94 2.94 8.35
N SER A 206 9.90 3.12 7.45
CA SER A 206 10.82 2.05 7.04
C SER A 206 11.73 1.56 8.18
N ASP A 207 12.05 2.41 9.15
CA ASP A 207 12.95 2.10 10.27
C ASP A 207 12.43 1.00 11.21
N MET A 208 11.13 0.78 11.26
CA MET A 208 10.50 -0.26 12.09
C MET A 208 10.52 -1.64 11.45
N ILE A 209 10.76 -1.71 10.15
CA ILE A 209 10.67 -2.93 9.35
C ILE A 209 12.06 -3.55 9.17
N SER A 210 12.15 -4.87 9.34
CA SER A 210 13.39 -5.64 9.10
C SER A 210 13.40 -6.31 7.73
N THR A 211 12.23 -6.73 7.27
CA THR A 211 12.08 -7.50 6.03
C THR A 211 10.72 -7.21 5.43
N ILE A 212 10.65 -7.10 4.12
CA ILE A 212 9.40 -7.09 3.37
C ILE A 212 9.33 -8.36 2.54
N GLU A 213 8.24 -9.09 2.68
CA GLU A 213 7.92 -10.24 1.84
C GLU A 213 6.77 -9.88 0.91
N VAL A 214 6.97 -10.09 -0.35
CA VAL A 214 5.92 -9.96 -1.37
C VAL A 214 5.54 -11.35 -1.84
N ASN A 215 4.37 -11.82 -1.46
CA ASN A 215 3.83 -13.10 -1.87
C ASN A 215 2.93 -12.89 -3.09
N LYS A 216 3.31 -13.43 -4.23
CA LYS A 216 2.57 -13.36 -5.50
C LYS A 216 1.61 -14.53 -5.67
N THR A 217 1.79 -15.60 -4.89
CA THR A 217 0.89 -16.74 -4.76
C THR A 217 0.56 -16.96 -3.29
N LEU A 218 -0.69 -17.34 -3.00
CA LEU A 218 -1.16 -17.54 -1.64
C LEU A 218 -1.15 -19.01 -1.27
N THR A 219 -0.81 -19.30 -0.02
CA THR A 219 -1.04 -20.62 0.60
C THR A 219 -2.26 -20.56 1.52
N SER A 220 -2.86 -21.70 1.82
CA SER A 220 -4.13 -21.78 2.57
C SER A 220 -4.07 -21.21 3.99
N ASP A 221 -2.88 -21.09 4.59
CA ASP A 221 -2.68 -20.45 5.90
C ASP A 221 -2.62 -18.92 5.86
N MET A 222 -2.60 -18.31 4.67
CA MET A 222 -2.68 -16.87 4.45
C MET A 222 -4.12 -16.40 4.28
N ASP A 223 -4.38 -15.10 4.51
CA ASP A 223 -5.66 -14.49 4.14
C ASP A 223 -5.81 -14.45 2.63
N ALA A 224 -7.05 -14.66 2.16
CA ALA A 224 -7.34 -14.81 0.75
C ALA A 224 -7.49 -13.49 -0.02
N ASP A 225 -7.64 -12.36 0.66
CA ASP A 225 -7.90 -11.05 0.05
C ASP A 225 -6.63 -10.40 -0.53
N ALA A 226 -6.09 -11.00 -1.60
CA ALA A 226 -4.86 -10.57 -2.28
C ALA A 226 -4.75 -11.15 -3.70
N ILE A 227 -5.60 -10.70 -4.63
CA ILE A 227 -5.60 -11.19 -6.04
C ILE A 227 -4.28 -10.86 -6.73
N GLY A 228 -3.79 -9.63 -6.62
CA GLY A 228 -2.49 -9.21 -7.15
C GLY A 228 -1.34 -9.84 -6.39
N GLY A 229 -1.37 -9.73 -5.07
CA GLY A 229 -0.40 -10.28 -4.15
C GLY A 229 -0.55 -9.71 -2.74
N SER A 230 0.22 -10.27 -1.80
CA SER A 230 0.25 -9.84 -0.41
C SER A 230 1.63 -9.36 -0.02
N VAL A 231 1.72 -8.18 0.58
CA VAL A 231 2.93 -7.63 1.21
C VAL A 231 2.87 -7.89 2.69
N ASN A 232 3.87 -8.58 3.23
CA ASN A 232 4.02 -8.80 4.66
C ASN A 232 5.22 -8.00 5.18
N LEU A 233 4.94 -7.02 6.01
CA LEU A 233 5.93 -6.18 6.68
C LEU A 233 6.35 -6.87 7.97
N ILE A 234 7.62 -7.23 8.08
CA ILE A 234 8.15 -7.94 9.26
C ILE A 234 8.95 -6.97 10.10
N THR A 235 8.55 -6.82 11.35
CA THR A 235 9.22 -5.94 12.32
C THR A 235 10.59 -6.47 12.73
N ARG A 236 11.40 -5.62 13.35
CA ARG A 236 12.75 -6.01 13.79
C ARG A 236 12.69 -7.06 14.90
N ALA A 237 13.46 -8.13 14.72
CA ALA A 237 13.68 -9.14 15.76
C ALA A 237 14.67 -8.65 16.81
N THR A 238 14.58 -9.20 18.03
CA THR A 238 15.52 -8.89 19.10
C THR A 238 16.92 -9.43 18.77
N PRO A 239 17.97 -8.59 18.84
CA PRO A 239 19.35 -9.02 18.62
C PRO A 239 19.83 -9.91 19.79
N ASN A 240 20.88 -10.70 19.55
CA ASN A 240 21.56 -11.49 20.59
C ASN A 240 22.69 -10.73 21.29
N GLY A 241 22.48 -9.46 21.57
CA GLY A 241 23.40 -8.55 22.24
C GLY A 241 22.88 -7.14 22.17
N GLU A 242 23.61 -6.24 22.78
CA GLU A 242 23.25 -4.83 22.71
C GLU A 242 23.43 -4.27 21.29
N ARG A 243 22.43 -3.56 20.81
CA ARG A 243 22.45 -2.82 19.55
C ARG A 243 21.81 -1.47 19.72
N ILE A 244 22.52 -0.44 19.26
CA ILE A 244 22.04 0.94 19.20
C ILE A 244 22.19 1.42 17.77
N SER A 245 21.12 1.96 17.19
CA SER A 245 21.17 2.64 15.91
C SER A 245 20.50 3.99 16.02
N ALA A 246 21.16 5.05 15.55
CA ALA A 246 20.60 6.39 15.53
C ALA A 246 20.82 7.02 14.14
N THR A 247 19.81 7.71 13.64
CA THR A 247 19.85 8.44 12.37
C THR A 247 19.44 9.89 12.62
N LEU A 248 20.21 10.84 12.09
CA LEU A 248 19.85 12.25 12.03
C LEU A 248 20.06 12.74 10.61
N ALA A 249 19.03 13.32 10.01
CA ALA A 249 19.09 13.86 8.66
C ALA A 249 18.39 15.22 8.56
N GLY A 250 18.92 16.05 7.67
CA GLY A 250 18.28 17.26 7.18
C GLY A 250 18.05 17.13 5.69
N GLY A 251 17.02 17.78 5.18
CA GLY A 251 16.71 17.81 3.77
C GLY A 251 16.35 19.21 3.30
N TYR A 252 16.24 19.36 1.99
CA TYR A 252 15.82 20.59 1.33
C TYR A 252 14.85 20.27 0.20
N LEU A 253 13.74 21.00 0.16
CA LEU A 253 12.71 20.92 -0.87
C LEU A 253 12.61 22.26 -1.59
N PRO A 254 13.09 22.38 -2.84
CA PRO A 254 13.11 23.64 -3.58
C PRO A 254 11.73 24.27 -3.76
N ILE A 255 10.69 23.47 -4.02
CA ILE A 255 9.33 23.98 -4.25
C ILE A 255 8.76 24.78 -3.06
N ARG A 256 9.29 24.56 -1.84
CA ARG A 256 8.89 25.26 -0.63
C ARG A 256 9.97 26.17 -0.09
N ASP A 257 11.21 26.06 -0.60
CA ASP A 257 12.41 26.70 -0.04
C ASP A 257 12.57 26.47 1.48
N HIS A 258 12.24 25.27 1.92
CA HIS A 258 12.25 24.89 3.34
C HIS A 258 13.11 23.67 3.62
N ALA A 259 13.69 23.65 4.83
CA ALA A 259 14.45 22.53 5.35
C ALA A 259 13.52 21.47 5.95
N SER A 260 13.85 20.19 5.76
CA SER A 260 13.22 19.05 6.42
C SER A 260 14.14 18.43 7.47
N TYR A 261 13.56 17.72 8.46
CA TYR A 261 14.29 17.10 9.54
C TYR A 261 13.80 15.68 9.79
N THR A 262 14.74 14.75 9.93
CA THR A 262 14.45 13.35 10.27
C THR A 262 15.36 12.91 11.41
N ALA A 263 14.78 12.27 12.42
CA ALA A 263 15.49 11.62 13.51
C ALA A 263 14.93 10.21 13.73
N GLY A 264 15.79 9.22 13.84
CA GLY A 264 15.41 7.84 14.11
C GLY A 264 16.30 7.21 15.16
N PHE A 265 15.73 6.35 15.99
CA PHE A 265 16.46 5.65 17.04
C PHE A 265 15.96 4.21 17.17
N VAL A 266 16.89 3.25 17.33
CA VAL A 266 16.59 1.85 17.61
C VAL A 266 17.53 1.37 18.71
N TYR A 267 16.95 0.77 19.74
CA TYR A 267 17.66 0.08 20.81
C TYR A 267 17.20 -1.36 20.89
N GLY A 268 18.09 -2.31 20.99
CA GLY A 268 17.76 -3.71 21.20
C GLY A 268 18.75 -4.38 22.14
N ASN A 269 18.25 -5.22 23.04
CA ASN A 269 19.10 -6.01 23.94
C ASN A 269 18.35 -7.19 24.52
N ARG A 270 19.11 -8.09 25.20
CA ARG A 270 18.57 -9.22 25.97
C ARG A 270 18.90 -9.11 27.45
N PHE A 271 17.93 -9.45 28.29
CA PHE A 271 17.96 -9.37 29.74
C PHE A 271 17.57 -10.73 30.34
N ILE A 272 17.74 -10.88 31.68
CA ILE A 272 17.30 -12.06 32.45
C ILE A 272 17.91 -13.34 31.82
N ASP A 273 19.22 -13.44 31.83
CA ASP A 273 19.96 -14.59 31.25
C ASP A 273 19.55 -14.91 29.79
N ASN A 274 19.41 -13.87 28.96
CA ASN A 274 18.95 -13.95 27.56
C ASN A 274 17.50 -14.43 27.36
N LYS A 275 16.68 -14.49 28.41
CA LYS A 275 15.28 -14.90 28.31
C LYS A 275 14.37 -13.80 27.80
N LEU A 276 14.58 -12.56 28.23
CA LEU A 276 13.80 -11.40 27.80
C LEU A 276 14.54 -10.63 26.72
N GLY A 277 14.00 -10.60 25.52
CA GLY A 277 14.42 -9.74 24.44
C GLY A 277 13.57 -8.48 24.38
N VAL A 278 14.20 -7.34 24.15
CA VAL A 278 13.55 -6.04 24.02
C VAL A 278 14.10 -5.31 22.81
N VAL A 279 13.21 -4.82 21.93
CA VAL A 279 13.54 -3.83 20.91
C VAL A 279 12.63 -2.63 21.09
N PHE A 280 13.21 -1.48 21.14
CA PHE A 280 12.49 -0.20 21.10
C PHE A 280 12.94 0.57 19.86
N SER A 281 12.01 1.14 19.09
CA SER A 281 12.33 2.09 18.03
C SER A 281 11.42 3.30 18.06
N GLY A 282 11.96 4.44 17.65
CA GLY A 282 11.23 5.69 17.52
C GLY A 282 11.73 6.49 16.34
N SER A 283 10.84 7.18 15.65
CA SER A 283 11.19 8.10 14.58
C SER A 283 10.37 9.39 14.63
N TYR A 284 10.98 10.45 14.18
CA TYR A 284 10.40 11.78 13.99
C TYR A 284 10.78 12.27 12.60
N ASN A 285 9.81 12.74 11.84
CA ASN A 285 10.02 13.33 10.53
C ASN A 285 9.15 14.58 10.40
N ASN A 286 9.73 15.70 9.98
CA ASN A 286 9.04 16.96 9.70
C ASN A 286 9.49 17.48 8.34
N VAL A 287 8.57 17.50 7.38
CA VAL A 287 8.84 17.89 6.00
C VAL A 287 7.78 18.89 5.54
N ASP A 288 8.22 19.99 4.95
CA ASP A 288 7.36 20.93 4.25
C ASP A 288 7.32 20.58 2.77
N TYR A 289 6.24 19.90 2.35
CA TYR A 289 5.93 19.57 0.97
C TYR A 289 5.18 20.72 0.31
N GLY A 290 5.04 20.66 -0.99
CA GLY A 290 4.19 21.51 -1.78
C GLY A 290 4.04 20.95 -3.19
N SER A 291 3.06 21.46 -3.90
CA SER A 291 2.87 21.15 -5.31
C SER A 291 2.30 22.32 -6.06
N ASP A 292 2.66 22.39 -7.35
CA ASP A 292 2.03 23.20 -8.36
C ASP A 292 1.17 22.28 -9.21
N ASN A 293 -0.16 22.50 -9.16
CA ASN A 293 -1.14 21.60 -9.77
C ASN A 293 -2.03 22.37 -10.75
N ILE A 294 -2.29 21.76 -11.90
CA ILE A 294 -3.32 22.19 -12.84
C ILE A 294 -4.30 21.04 -13.05
N GLU A 295 -5.59 21.37 -13.12
CA GLU A 295 -6.64 20.41 -13.45
C GLU A 295 -7.56 20.99 -14.52
N ASN A 296 -7.99 20.15 -15.46
CA ASN A 296 -8.80 20.57 -16.60
C ASN A 296 -9.90 19.54 -16.85
N GLU A 297 -11.02 20.00 -17.34
CA GLU A 297 -12.11 19.18 -17.88
C GLU A 297 -12.32 19.51 -19.35
N TRP A 298 -12.18 18.51 -20.20
CA TRP A 298 -12.35 18.61 -21.64
C TRP A 298 -13.73 18.13 -22.05
N VAL A 299 -14.37 18.91 -22.93
CA VAL A 299 -15.68 18.56 -23.49
C VAL A 299 -15.68 18.76 -25.00
N LYS A 300 -16.69 18.19 -25.64
CA LYS A 300 -17.00 18.40 -27.06
C LYS A 300 -18.35 19.05 -27.20
N ASP A 301 -18.44 20.06 -28.08
CA ASP A 301 -19.70 20.63 -28.47
C ASP A 301 -20.44 19.79 -29.55
N ASP A 302 -21.65 20.19 -29.92
CA ASP A 302 -22.45 19.51 -30.94
C ASP A 302 -21.81 19.55 -32.35
N PHE A 303 -20.85 20.41 -32.59
CA PHE A 303 -20.12 20.54 -33.85
C PHE A 303 -18.82 19.72 -33.84
N GLY A 304 -18.44 19.13 -32.68
CA GLY A 304 -17.22 18.36 -32.50
C GLY A 304 -15.99 19.16 -32.12
N ASN A 305 -16.14 20.47 -31.78
CA ASN A 305 -15.04 21.26 -31.24
C ASN A 305 -14.71 20.81 -29.82
N GLU A 306 -13.43 20.59 -29.54
CA GLU A 306 -12.91 20.27 -28.22
C GLU A 306 -12.46 21.55 -27.51
N TYR A 307 -12.91 21.78 -26.27
CA TYR A 307 -12.53 22.93 -25.46
C TYR A 307 -12.55 22.59 -23.95
N LEU A 308 -12.04 23.52 -23.14
CA LEU A 308 -12.06 23.38 -21.67
C LEU A 308 -13.39 23.87 -21.11
N GLN A 309 -14.16 22.98 -20.50
CA GLN A 309 -15.34 23.31 -19.71
C GLN A 309 -14.96 23.87 -18.34
N ALA A 310 -13.85 23.38 -17.79
CA ALA A 310 -13.25 23.91 -16.57
C ALA A 310 -11.72 23.83 -16.62
N SER A 311 -11.06 24.81 -15.99
CA SER A 311 -9.61 24.82 -15.80
C SER A 311 -9.25 25.37 -14.43
N GLU A 312 -8.36 24.71 -13.74
CA GLU A 312 -7.95 25.09 -12.39
C GLU A 312 -6.43 25.21 -12.27
N ILE A 313 -5.99 26.24 -11.55
CA ILE A 313 -4.60 26.48 -11.16
C ILE A 313 -4.56 26.40 -9.63
N ARG A 314 -3.85 25.38 -9.07
CA ARG A 314 -3.83 25.09 -7.64
C ARG A 314 -2.42 25.12 -7.09
N LYS A 315 -2.19 25.91 -6.05
CA LYS A 315 -0.94 25.93 -5.29
C LYS A 315 -1.15 25.29 -3.93
N TYR A 316 -0.35 24.28 -3.61
CA TYR A 316 -0.39 23.57 -2.33
C TYR A 316 0.82 23.88 -1.46
N ASP A 317 0.55 24.19 -0.21
CA ASP A 317 1.51 24.37 0.87
C ASP A 317 1.22 23.32 1.95
N VAL A 318 2.08 22.30 2.08
CA VAL A 318 1.84 21.14 2.95
C VAL A 318 2.97 20.97 3.96
N GLN A 319 2.63 20.77 5.24
CA GLN A 319 3.56 20.34 6.26
C GLN A 319 3.17 18.98 6.82
N ARG A 320 4.04 17.98 6.69
CA ARG A 320 3.86 16.64 7.25
C ARG A 320 4.77 16.40 8.43
N ILE A 321 4.17 16.11 9.59
CA ILE A 321 4.90 15.72 10.78
C ILE A 321 4.51 14.30 11.14
N ARG A 322 5.48 13.37 11.05
CA ARG A 322 5.31 11.97 11.46
C ARG A 322 6.03 11.70 12.76
N ARG A 323 5.37 10.99 13.66
CA ARG A 323 5.91 10.50 14.93
C ARG A 323 5.55 9.03 15.04
N SER A 324 6.54 8.19 15.26
CA SER A 324 6.33 6.77 15.33
C SER A 324 7.10 6.17 16.49
N GLY A 325 6.48 5.21 17.15
CA GLY A 325 7.11 4.44 18.22
C GLY A 325 6.75 2.97 18.10
N SER A 326 7.70 2.09 18.38
CA SER A 326 7.43 0.66 18.48
C SER A 326 8.18 -0.01 19.60
N VAL A 327 7.56 -1.03 20.17
CA VAL A 327 8.18 -1.93 21.16
C VAL A 327 7.94 -3.35 20.71
N ALA A 328 8.99 -4.15 20.63
CA ALA A 328 8.89 -5.59 20.41
C ALA A 328 9.57 -6.32 21.59
N LEU A 329 8.86 -7.27 22.16
CA LEU A 329 9.29 -8.09 23.28
C LEU A 329 9.24 -9.56 22.88
N ASP A 330 10.22 -10.34 23.29
CA ASP A 330 10.15 -11.78 23.32
C ASP A 330 10.57 -12.32 24.69
N TYR A 331 9.78 -13.24 25.24
CA TYR A 331 10.11 -13.90 26.48
C TYR A 331 10.15 -15.42 26.30
N LYS A 332 11.36 -15.98 26.54
CA LYS A 332 11.61 -17.42 26.48
C LYS A 332 11.43 -18.04 27.86
N PHE A 333 10.30 -18.69 28.11
CA PHE A 333 10.06 -19.40 29.37
C PHE A 333 11.02 -20.58 29.51
N ASN A 334 11.18 -21.32 28.42
CA ASN A 334 12.11 -22.44 28.25
C ASN A 334 12.36 -22.62 26.74
N ASP A 335 13.10 -23.66 26.36
CA ASP A 335 13.49 -23.93 24.97
C ASP A 335 12.30 -24.26 24.06
N ASN A 336 11.16 -24.66 24.62
CA ASN A 336 9.97 -25.07 23.90
C ASN A 336 8.87 -24.01 23.91
N ASN A 337 8.98 -22.97 24.74
CA ASN A 337 7.89 -22.01 24.94
C ASN A 337 8.39 -20.57 24.87
N THR A 338 7.92 -19.81 23.90
CA THR A 338 8.23 -18.40 23.75
C THR A 338 6.95 -17.60 23.52
N ILE A 339 6.83 -16.44 24.15
CA ILE A 339 5.79 -15.47 23.91
C ILE A 339 6.45 -14.22 23.31
N PHE A 340 5.75 -13.59 22.37
CA PHE A 340 6.13 -12.33 21.73
C PHE A 340 5.00 -11.31 21.96
N ALA A 341 5.38 -10.06 22.17
CA ALA A 341 4.43 -8.95 22.20
C ALA A 341 4.99 -7.80 21.36
N ASN A 342 4.15 -7.19 20.53
CA ASN A 342 4.53 -6.05 19.72
C ASN A 342 3.49 -4.93 19.88
N ALA A 343 3.99 -3.70 19.93
CA ALA A 343 3.17 -2.50 19.91
C ALA A 343 3.77 -1.51 18.94
N ILE A 344 2.94 -0.97 18.05
CA ILE A 344 3.31 0.08 17.09
C ILE A 344 2.28 1.19 17.16
N TYR A 345 2.75 2.42 17.20
CA TYR A 345 1.95 3.62 17.17
C TYR A 345 2.56 4.63 16.19
N ASN A 346 1.83 4.90 15.10
CA ASN A 346 2.18 5.90 14.11
C ASN A 346 1.19 7.06 14.15
N TRP A 347 1.69 8.27 14.12
CA TRP A 347 0.92 9.50 14.15
C TRP A 347 1.45 10.48 13.10
N ARG A 348 0.61 10.84 12.13
CA ARG A 348 0.87 11.86 11.11
C ARG A 348 -0.06 13.06 11.30
N ASP A 349 0.52 14.24 11.39
CA ASP A 349 -0.16 15.52 11.19
C ASP A 349 0.17 16.01 9.78
N ASP A 350 -0.81 16.08 8.92
CA ASP A 350 -0.72 16.70 7.61
C ASP A 350 -1.47 18.03 7.65
N ARG A 351 -0.74 19.13 7.48
CA ARG A 351 -1.29 20.48 7.48
C ARG A 351 -1.16 21.09 6.10
N GLU A 352 -2.26 21.50 5.51
CA GLU A 352 -2.34 21.94 4.12
C GLU A 352 -3.05 23.29 4.00
N ASN A 353 -2.50 24.17 3.17
CA ASN A 353 -3.24 25.23 2.51
C ASN A 353 -3.27 24.95 1.01
N ARG A 354 -4.40 25.27 0.37
CA ARG A 354 -4.54 25.29 -1.08
C ARG A 354 -5.11 26.63 -1.52
N PHE A 355 -4.49 27.20 -2.55
CA PHE A 355 -4.96 28.40 -3.23
C PHE A 355 -5.32 27.99 -4.65
N ARG A 356 -6.60 28.17 -5.01
CA ARG A 356 -7.17 27.66 -6.26
C ARG A 356 -7.84 28.76 -7.03
N THR A 357 -7.40 28.95 -8.28
CA THR A 357 -8.13 29.70 -9.31
C THR A 357 -8.89 28.70 -10.16
N THR A 358 -10.18 28.90 -10.33
CA THR A 358 -11.05 28.10 -11.19
C THR A 358 -11.63 28.98 -12.27
N TYR A 359 -11.51 28.57 -13.52
CA TYR A 359 -12.27 29.04 -14.67
C TYR A 359 -13.36 28.01 -14.92
N ASP A 360 -14.62 28.40 -14.78
CA ASP A 360 -15.79 27.54 -14.94
C ASP A 360 -16.97 28.27 -15.54
N ASP A 361 -18.10 27.58 -15.70
CA ASP A 361 -19.30 28.17 -16.34
C ASP A 361 -18.95 28.70 -17.74
N ILE A 362 -18.11 27.96 -18.47
CA ILE A 362 -17.52 28.40 -19.75
C ILE A 362 -18.50 28.08 -20.87
N GLU A 363 -19.07 29.14 -21.46
CA GLU A 363 -19.97 29.04 -22.60
C GLU A 363 -19.25 29.50 -23.87
N PRO A 364 -19.17 28.66 -24.93
CA PRO A 364 -18.52 29.06 -26.18
C PRO A 364 -19.34 30.09 -26.96
N LEU A 365 -18.64 31.08 -27.54
CA LEU A 365 -19.18 32.08 -28.43
C LEU A 365 -18.86 31.66 -29.87
N TYR A 366 -19.89 31.58 -30.72
CA TYR A 366 -19.77 31.03 -32.05
C TYR A 366 -19.81 32.06 -33.17
N ASN A 367 -19.03 31.84 -34.21
CA ASN A 367 -19.21 32.44 -35.52
C ASN A 367 -19.46 31.31 -36.53
N GLY A 368 -20.73 30.99 -36.78
CA GLY A 368 -21.11 29.77 -37.48
C GLY A 368 -20.94 28.55 -36.58
N GLU A 369 -20.12 27.62 -36.98
CA GLU A 369 -19.75 26.37 -36.22
C GLU A 369 -18.41 26.51 -35.49
N GLU A 370 -17.71 27.65 -35.70
CA GLU A 370 -16.36 27.88 -35.13
C GLU A 370 -16.45 28.67 -33.81
N ILE A 371 -15.73 28.20 -32.77
CA ILE A 371 -15.62 28.95 -31.52
C ILE A 371 -14.66 30.12 -31.69
N VAL A 372 -15.13 31.33 -31.38
CA VAL A 372 -14.37 32.60 -31.49
C VAL A 372 -13.93 33.17 -30.14
N GLY A 373 -14.44 32.65 -29.05
CA GLY A 373 -14.15 33.03 -27.67
C GLY A 373 -15.11 32.34 -26.71
N PHE A 374 -15.06 32.74 -25.46
CA PHE A 374 -15.91 32.19 -24.42
C PHE A 374 -16.42 33.30 -23.49
N GLU A 375 -17.54 33.08 -22.84
CA GLU A 375 -17.96 33.83 -21.66
C GLU A 375 -17.97 32.88 -20.47
N GLY A 376 -17.49 33.29 -19.30
CA GLY A 376 -17.44 32.42 -18.15
C GLY A 376 -17.23 33.14 -16.82
N ARG A 377 -16.85 32.35 -15.84
CA ARG A 377 -16.65 32.77 -14.45
C ARG A 377 -15.25 32.43 -13.96
N VAL A 378 -14.68 33.34 -13.14
CA VAL A 378 -13.44 33.05 -12.39
C VAL A 378 -13.74 33.01 -10.90
N LYS A 379 -13.26 32.00 -10.23
CA LYS A 379 -13.32 31.83 -8.78
C LYS A 379 -11.92 31.88 -8.16
N ARG A 380 -11.84 32.38 -6.93
CA ARG A 380 -10.63 32.47 -6.09
C ARG A 380 -10.92 31.83 -4.75
N GLN A 381 -10.41 30.62 -4.53
CA GLN A 381 -10.67 29.85 -3.32
C GLN A 381 -9.41 29.66 -2.50
N THR A 382 -9.53 29.86 -1.19
CA THR A 382 -8.52 29.50 -0.19
C THR A 382 -9.05 28.39 0.69
N LYS A 383 -8.28 27.30 0.77
CA LYS A 383 -8.46 26.22 1.72
C LYS A 383 -7.50 26.39 2.89
N GLY A 384 -8.03 26.28 4.10
CA GLY A 384 -7.24 26.42 5.33
C GLY A 384 -7.89 25.70 6.51
N GLY A 385 -7.68 26.21 7.69
CA GLY A 385 -8.26 25.67 8.93
C GLY A 385 -8.18 26.66 10.07
N LEU A 386 -8.52 26.22 11.26
CA LEU A 386 -8.63 27.03 12.47
C LEU A 386 -7.33 27.75 12.85
N ASP A 387 -7.43 29.00 13.33
CA ASP A 387 -6.31 29.69 14.00
C ASP A 387 -6.13 29.16 15.43
N ASN A 388 -5.42 28.05 15.54
CA ASN A 388 -5.05 27.49 16.83
C ASN A 388 -3.67 26.81 16.75
N ASN A 389 -3.12 26.40 17.90
CA ASN A 389 -1.80 25.76 17.97
C ASN A 389 -1.72 24.43 17.22
N ARG A 390 -2.83 23.79 16.93
CA ARG A 390 -2.89 22.49 16.28
C ARG A 390 -2.99 22.64 14.76
N ASN A 391 -3.93 23.38 14.24
CA ASN A 391 -4.17 23.63 12.82
C ASN A 391 -3.21 24.67 12.23
N LYS A 392 -2.93 25.77 12.93
CA LYS A 392 -2.03 26.87 12.46
C LYS A 392 -2.53 27.47 11.14
N ASN A 393 -3.81 27.79 11.04
CA ASN A 393 -4.47 28.32 9.86
C ASN A 393 -4.43 27.37 8.64
N ARG A 394 -4.19 26.07 8.85
CA ARG A 394 -4.12 25.06 7.81
C ARG A 394 -5.16 23.98 8.06
N ARG A 395 -5.70 23.39 7.00
CA ARG A 395 -6.39 22.11 7.14
C ARG A 395 -5.49 21.14 7.87
N LEU A 396 -5.97 20.53 8.93
CA LEU A 396 -5.25 19.48 9.65
C LEU A 396 -5.89 18.13 9.31
N GLU A 397 -5.07 17.19 8.88
CA GLU A 397 -5.41 15.78 8.79
C GLU A 397 -4.59 15.03 9.85
N ASP A 398 -5.25 14.66 10.97
CA ASP A 398 -4.67 13.90 12.06
C ASP A 398 -4.89 12.41 11.77
N GLN A 399 -3.86 11.73 11.27
CA GLN A 399 -3.91 10.30 10.97
C GLN A 399 -3.13 9.49 11.99
N ARG A 400 -3.74 8.41 12.48
CA ARG A 400 -3.14 7.52 13.47
C ARG A 400 -3.34 6.08 13.08
N VAL A 401 -2.27 5.29 13.09
CA VAL A 401 -2.29 3.84 12.89
C VAL A 401 -1.63 3.16 14.07
N GLN A 402 -2.37 2.26 14.69
CA GLN A 402 -1.94 1.51 15.88
C GLN A 402 -2.07 0.01 15.61
N ASN A 403 -1.11 -0.75 16.11
CA ASN A 403 -1.17 -2.22 16.09
C ASN A 403 -0.56 -2.77 17.37
N TYR A 404 -1.30 -3.62 18.05
CA TYR A 404 -0.90 -4.32 19.26
C TYR A 404 -1.11 -5.81 19.05
N SER A 405 -0.08 -6.61 19.24
CA SER A 405 -0.17 -8.07 19.05
C SER A 405 0.55 -8.84 20.15
N ILE A 406 -0.01 -9.98 20.48
CA ILE A 406 0.62 -11.01 21.29
C ILE A 406 0.59 -12.33 20.54
N ARG A 407 1.70 -13.06 20.58
CA ARG A 407 1.88 -14.33 19.89
C ARG A 407 2.59 -15.34 20.79
N GLY A 408 2.14 -16.59 20.79
CA GLY A 408 2.82 -17.71 21.45
C GLY A 408 3.28 -18.76 20.45
N GLU A 409 4.47 -19.30 20.68
CA GLU A 409 5.03 -20.45 19.98
C GLU A 409 5.36 -21.53 21.00
N HIS A 410 4.81 -22.73 20.82
CA HIS A 410 4.89 -23.82 21.77
C HIS A 410 5.20 -25.14 21.06
N LEU A 411 6.34 -25.73 21.38
CA LEU A 411 6.69 -27.07 20.97
C LEU A 411 6.20 -28.02 22.07
N ILE A 412 4.99 -28.56 21.91
CA ILE A 412 4.31 -29.34 22.96
C ILE A 412 5.04 -30.66 23.21
N ASN A 413 5.55 -31.28 22.12
CA ASN A 413 6.40 -32.46 22.18
C ASN A 413 7.29 -32.52 20.92
N SER A 414 8.06 -33.59 20.74
CA SER A 414 8.93 -33.73 19.55
C SER A 414 8.19 -33.77 18.21
N THR A 415 6.85 -33.72 18.20
CA THR A 415 6.04 -33.88 16.99
C THR A 415 4.99 -32.81 16.82
N LEU A 416 4.52 -32.19 17.90
CA LEU A 416 3.42 -31.25 17.87
C LEU A 416 3.90 -29.83 18.19
N ASP A 417 3.66 -28.93 17.27
CA ASP A 417 4.01 -27.52 17.32
C ASP A 417 2.71 -26.69 17.22
N LEU A 418 2.52 -25.82 18.17
CA LEU A 418 1.36 -24.94 18.30
C LEU A 418 1.84 -23.49 18.22
N ASP A 419 1.23 -22.70 17.33
CA ASP A 419 1.35 -21.26 17.36
C ASP A 419 -0.04 -20.60 17.42
N TRP A 420 -0.13 -19.49 18.14
CA TRP A 420 -1.32 -18.67 18.23
C TRP A 420 -0.96 -17.20 18.26
N SER A 421 -1.87 -16.34 17.77
CA SER A 421 -1.77 -14.90 17.99
C SER A 421 -3.13 -14.25 18.21
N ALA A 422 -3.10 -13.12 18.89
CA ALA A 422 -4.19 -12.18 18.98
C ALA A 422 -3.64 -10.77 18.71
N ASN A 423 -4.35 -10.00 17.90
CA ASN A 423 -3.96 -8.62 17.57
C ASN A 423 -5.19 -7.70 17.63
N TYR A 424 -4.92 -6.45 17.97
CA TYR A 424 -5.84 -5.34 17.82
C TYR A 424 -5.16 -4.23 17.05
N ALA A 425 -5.78 -3.77 15.97
CA ALA A 425 -5.29 -2.67 15.16
C ALA A 425 -6.38 -1.62 14.97
N LYS A 426 -6.00 -0.34 14.93
CA LYS A 426 -6.90 0.78 14.68
C LYS A 426 -6.21 1.80 13.78
N ALA A 427 -6.92 2.25 12.74
CA ALA A 427 -6.58 3.42 11.95
C ALA A 427 -7.66 4.49 12.13
N ARG A 428 -7.27 5.75 12.16
CA ARG A 428 -8.17 6.90 12.27
C ARG A 428 -7.62 8.05 11.46
N GLU A 429 -8.48 8.71 10.71
CA GLU A 429 -8.28 10.02 10.12
C GLU A 429 -9.29 11.00 10.72
N TYR A 430 -8.82 12.18 11.10
CA TYR A 430 -9.65 13.22 11.68
C TYR A 430 -9.21 14.58 11.15
N ARG A 431 -10.14 15.32 10.53
CA ARG A 431 -9.97 16.65 9.97
C ARG A 431 -10.84 17.67 10.71
N PRO A 432 -10.36 18.25 11.79
CA PRO A 432 -11.12 19.24 12.58
C PRO A 432 -11.07 20.61 11.92
N GLY A 433 -12.22 21.17 11.60
CA GLY A 433 -12.37 22.56 11.15
C GLY A 433 -11.58 22.85 9.87
N GLU A 434 -11.78 22.04 8.85
CA GLU A 434 -11.33 22.32 7.50
C GLU A 434 -12.20 23.44 6.93
N ARG A 435 -11.59 24.53 6.47
CA ARG A 435 -12.29 25.75 6.06
C ARG A 435 -11.98 26.12 4.62
N TYR A 436 -12.98 26.63 3.92
CA TYR A 436 -12.87 27.21 2.60
C TYR A 436 -13.49 28.61 2.60
N ILE A 437 -12.89 29.52 1.83
CA ILE A 437 -13.49 30.81 1.47
C ILE A 437 -13.34 31.01 -0.01
N GLU A 438 -14.43 31.40 -0.69
CA GLU A 438 -14.45 31.55 -2.13
C GLU A 438 -15.02 32.93 -2.52
N TYR A 439 -14.40 33.50 -3.54
CA TYR A 439 -14.84 34.73 -4.22
C TYR A 439 -14.95 34.48 -5.71
N ARG A 440 -15.94 35.11 -6.39
CA ARG A 440 -16.18 34.94 -7.82
C ARG A 440 -16.40 36.22 -8.58
N GLN A 441 -16.02 36.24 -9.86
CA GLN A 441 -16.36 37.25 -10.84
C GLN A 441 -16.97 36.56 -12.06
N LYS A 442 -18.21 36.93 -12.43
CA LYS A 442 -18.99 36.36 -13.55
C LYS A 442 -18.95 37.25 -14.78
N GLY A 443 -19.35 36.69 -15.95
CA GLY A 443 -19.53 37.41 -17.20
C GLY A 443 -18.23 37.99 -17.74
N LEU A 444 -17.15 37.17 -17.64
CA LEU A 444 -15.84 37.52 -18.18
C LEU A 444 -15.69 36.97 -19.59
N GLU A 445 -15.24 37.79 -20.51
CA GLU A 445 -14.77 37.35 -21.81
C GLU A 445 -13.47 36.56 -21.61
N MET A 446 -13.42 35.35 -22.19
CA MET A 446 -12.32 34.39 -22.02
C MET A 446 -11.78 33.93 -23.37
N PHE A 447 -10.50 33.62 -23.38
CA PHE A 447 -9.78 33.04 -24.51
C PHE A 447 -8.94 31.89 -24.08
N GLU A 448 -8.92 30.84 -24.91
CA GLU A 448 -8.17 29.61 -24.72
C GLU A 448 -6.89 29.66 -25.57
N ASP A 449 -5.73 29.43 -24.94
CA ASP A 449 -4.45 29.22 -25.61
C ASP A 449 -4.09 27.74 -25.59
N LEU A 450 -4.36 27.03 -26.68
CA LEU A 450 -4.01 25.61 -26.89
C LEU A 450 -2.73 25.44 -27.70
N SER A 451 -1.88 26.46 -27.83
CA SER A 451 -0.60 26.36 -28.55
C SER A 451 0.32 25.25 -28.01
N ASP A 452 0.20 24.94 -26.72
CA ASP A 452 0.67 23.69 -26.12
C ASP A 452 -0.49 23.00 -25.38
N ILE A 453 -1.14 22.08 -26.05
CA ILE A 453 -2.34 21.38 -25.54
C ILE A 453 -2.10 20.60 -24.24
N ARG A 454 -0.82 20.30 -23.90
CA ARG A 454 -0.47 19.69 -22.60
C ARG A 454 -0.46 20.70 -21.44
N PHE A 455 -0.40 22.00 -21.79
CA PHE A 455 -0.44 23.12 -20.86
C PHE A 455 -1.46 24.17 -21.34
N PRO A 456 -2.75 23.76 -21.48
CA PRO A 456 -3.79 24.67 -21.94
C PRO A 456 -3.92 25.83 -20.97
N LEU A 457 -4.13 27.03 -21.49
CA LEU A 457 -4.21 28.26 -20.69
C LEU A 457 -5.48 29.02 -21.00
N MET A 458 -6.29 29.26 -19.98
CA MET A 458 -7.40 30.22 -20.05
C MET A 458 -6.91 31.61 -19.66
N THR A 459 -7.33 32.60 -20.40
CA THR A 459 -7.05 34.03 -20.14
C THR A 459 -8.35 34.80 -20.14
N THR A 460 -8.43 35.88 -19.35
CA THR A 460 -9.65 36.67 -19.14
C THR A 460 -9.42 38.13 -19.47
N VAL A 461 -10.50 38.86 -19.87
CA VAL A 461 -10.48 40.30 -20.06
C VAL A 461 -11.33 40.96 -18.99
N GLY A 462 -10.78 41.99 -18.31
CA GLY A 462 -11.49 42.79 -17.31
C GLY A 462 -11.58 42.18 -15.91
N GLU A 463 -10.79 41.12 -15.64
CA GLU A 463 -10.61 40.59 -14.29
C GLU A 463 -9.99 41.64 -13.37
N SER A 464 -10.57 41.82 -12.16
CA SER A 464 -10.05 42.76 -11.16
C SER A 464 -10.40 42.31 -9.75
N VAL A 465 -9.46 42.40 -8.80
CA VAL A 465 -9.65 42.08 -7.37
C VAL A 465 -10.82 42.82 -6.73
N ASP A 466 -11.10 44.04 -7.20
CA ASP A 466 -12.23 44.87 -6.74
C ASP A 466 -13.61 44.42 -7.27
N LYS A 467 -13.65 43.43 -8.14
CA LYS A 467 -14.88 42.89 -8.72
C LYS A 467 -15.20 41.45 -8.29
N PHE A 468 -14.27 40.77 -7.60
CA PHE A 468 -14.56 39.46 -7.04
C PHE A 468 -15.49 39.60 -5.83
N LYS A 469 -16.71 39.12 -5.97
CA LYS A 469 -17.71 39.09 -4.92
C LYS A 469 -17.61 37.86 -4.09
N PHE A 470 -17.94 37.96 -2.81
CA PHE A 470 -18.09 36.83 -1.91
C PHE A 470 -19.02 35.78 -2.53
N ASP A 471 -18.62 34.51 -2.43
CA ASP A 471 -19.39 33.38 -2.90
C ASP A 471 -19.78 32.44 -1.77
N SER A 472 -18.80 31.98 -0.97
CA SER A 472 -19.09 31.08 0.15
C SER A 472 -17.99 31.08 1.20
N VAL A 473 -18.37 30.77 2.44
CA VAL A 473 -17.48 30.29 3.50
C VAL A 473 -18.05 28.99 4.03
N THR A 474 -17.20 27.93 4.13
CA THR A 474 -17.61 26.64 4.66
C THR A 474 -16.65 26.14 5.71
N GLU A 475 -17.15 25.32 6.64
CA GLU A 475 -16.35 24.58 7.62
C GLU A 475 -16.87 23.15 7.72
N ASN A 476 -15.98 22.18 7.54
CA ASN A 476 -16.29 20.77 7.71
C ASN A 476 -15.43 20.10 8.77
N THR A 477 -15.96 19.04 9.32
CA THR A 477 -15.25 18.11 10.21
C THR A 477 -15.48 16.70 9.71
N ASP A 478 -14.39 16.03 9.35
CA ASP A 478 -14.44 14.67 8.83
C ASP A 478 -13.76 13.72 9.81
N GLU A 479 -14.40 12.59 10.07
CA GLU A 479 -13.81 11.52 10.87
C GLU A 479 -14.08 10.16 10.23
N THR A 480 -13.01 9.44 9.95
CA THR A 480 -13.07 8.03 9.54
C THR A 480 -12.23 7.19 10.48
N SER A 481 -12.77 6.10 10.96
CA SER A 481 -12.01 5.14 11.77
C SER A 481 -12.30 3.71 11.35
N GLU A 482 -11.26 2.87 11.35
CA GLU A 482 -11.38 1.42 11.18
C GLU A 482 -10.63 0.72 12.30
N SER A 483 -11.27 -0.25 12.95
CA SER A 483 -10.63 -1.11 13.93
C SER A 483 -10.77 -2.57 13.54
N GLU A 484 -9.75 -3.37 13.86
CA GLU A 484 -9.77 -4.82 13.63
C GLU A 484 -9.23 -5.56 14.85
N PHE A 485 -9.98 -6.54 15.35
CA PHE A 485 -9.48 -7.57 16.25
C PHE A 485 -9.27 -8.86 15.46
N GLY A 486 -8.07 -9.40 15.49
CA GLY A 486 -7.70 -10.65 14.86
C GLY A 486 -7.25 -11.69 15.87
N ALA A 487 -7.63 -12.95 15.66
CA ALA A 487 -7.12 -14.09 16.41
C ALA A 487 -6.88 -15.29 15.49
N LYS A 488 -5.79 -16.01 15.70
CA LYS A 488 -5.49 -17.24 14.97
C LYS A 488 -4.84 -18.27 15.87
N VAL A 489 -5.07 -19.54 15.55
CA VAL A 489 -4.42 -20.68 16.16
C VAL A 489 -4.05 -21.71 15.09
N ASN A 490 -2.83 -22.19 15.13
CA ASN A 490 -2.32 -23.16 14.18
C ASN A 490 -1.66 -24.32 14.91
N ILE A 491 -1.87 -25.52 14.37
CA ILE A 491 -1.24 -26.75 14.84
C ILE A 491 -0.47 -27.35 13.70
N ARG A 492 0.76 -27.78 13.93
CA ARG A 492 1.62 -28.42 12.95
C ARG A 492 2.13 -29.75 13.49
N PHE A 493 2.12 -30.76 12.67
CA PHE A 493 2.67 -32.06 13.01
C PHE A 493 3.27 -32.77 11.78
N PRO A 494 4.29 -33.60 11.97
CA PRO A 494 4.88 -34.39 10.89
C PRO A 494 3.86 -35.37 10.31
N PHE A 495 3.70 -35.31 8.98
CA PHE A 495 2.84 -36.24 8.24
C PHE A 495 3.41 -36.40 6.82
N SER A 496 3.97 -37.57 6.54
CA SER A 496 4.49 -37.90 5.22
C SER A 496 3.89 -39.22 4.73
N VAL A 497 3.46 -39.20 3.47
CA VAL A 497 2.95 -40.40 2.78
C VAL A 497 4.08 -41.22 2.13
N ILE A 498 5.31 -40.68 2.12
CA ILE A 498 6.48 -41.33 1.54
C ILE A 498 7.49 -41.63 2.67
N ALA A 499 7.82 -42.87 2.82
CA ALA A 499 8.76 -43.32 3.86
C ALA A 499 10.14 -42.67 3.65
N GLY A 500 10.71 -42.09 4.71
CA GLY A 500 12.01 -41.42 4.68
C GLY A 500 12.00 -39.98 4.13
N GLU A 501 10.92 -39.53 3.51
CA GLU A 501 10.78 -38.15 3.03
C GLU A 501 10.10 -37.27 4.09
N LYS A 502 10.33 -35.93 3.97
CA LYS A 502 9.72 -34.95 4.87
C LYS A 502 8.29 -34.62 4.44
N GLY A 503 7.40 -34.70 5.40
CA GLY A 503 6.02 -34.25 5.23
C GLY A 503 5.52 -33.56 6.50
N ARG A 504 4.66 -32.58 6.37
CA ARG A 504 4.09 -31.81 7.49
C ARG A 504 2.65 -31.41 7.17
N LEU A 505 1.75 -31.68 8.08
CA LEU A 505 0.39 -31.19 8.05
C LEU A 505 0.27 -29.99 8.99
N ARG A 506 -0.38 -28.94 8.52
CA ARG A 506 -0.72 -27.74 9.28
C ARG A 506 -2.21 -27.47 9.16
N THR A 507 -2.87 -27.20 10.25
CA THR A 507 -4.29 -26.80 10.28
C THR A 507 -4.47 -25.65 11.25
N GLY A 508 -5.45 -24.81 11.00
CA GLY A 508 -5.70 -23.66 11.85
C GLY A 508 -7.06 -23.04 11.66
N LEU A 509 -7.39 -22.19 12.63
CA LEU A 509 -8.59 -21.36 12.66
C LEU A 509 -8.16 -19.89 12.69
N ARG A 510 -8.94 -19.02 12.06
CA ARG A 510 -8.77 -17.57 12.10
C ARG A 510 -10.12 -16.87 12.29
N LEU A 511 -10.11 -15.84 13.12
CA LEU A 511 -11.21 -14.91 13.35
C LEU A 511 -10.70 -13.48 13.10
N ARG A 512 -11.48 -12.67 12.39
CA ARG A 512 -11.27 -11.23 12.25
C ARG A 512 -12.61 -10.52 12.46
N LEU A 513 -12.60 -9.54 13.34
CA LEU A 513 -13.74 -8.67 13.66
C LEU A 513 -13.33 -7.24 13.32
N LYS A 514 -14.01 -6.63 12.36
CA LYS A 514 -13.72 -5.29 11.88
C LYS A 514 -14.92 -4.39 12.08
N GLU A 515 -14.64 -3.13 12.37
CA GLU A 515 -15.64 -2.06 12.40
C GLU A 515 -15.04 -0.83 11.72
N LYS A 516 -15.79 -0.28 10.76
CA LYS A 516 -15.45 0.95 10.07
C LYS A 516 -16.60 1.93 10.17
N GLU A 517 -16.28 3.16 10.53
CA GLU A 517 -17.22 4.24 10.69
C GLU A 517 -16.71 5.49 9.99
N ARG A 518 -17.59 6.15 9.25
CA ARG A 518 -17.40 7.47 8.67
C ARG A 518 -18.47 8.40 9.23
N ASN A 519 -18.03 9.54 9.77
CA ASN A 519 -18.89 10.51 10.43
C ASN A 519 -18.42 11.93 10.09
N ASN A 520 -19.01 12.52 9.07
CA ASN A 520 -18.67 13.82 8.54
C ASN A 520 -19.79 14.80 8.86
N MET A 521 -19.42 16.08 8.99
CA MET A 521 -20.33 17.22 9.18
C MET A 521 -19.84 18.39 8.34
N PHE A 522 -20.72 19.05 7.64
CA PHE A 522 -20.45 20.19 6.78
C PHE A 522 -21.39 21.36 7.07
N TYR A 523 -20.87 22.57 7.12
CA TYR A 523 -21.63 23.80 7.36
C TYR A 523 -21.21 24.87 6.37
N SER A 524 -22.18 25.59 5.84
CA SER A 524 -22.05 26.86 5.13
C SER A 524 -22.32 28.05 6.07
N TYR A 525 -21.75 29.18 5.73
CA TYR A 525 -21.84 30.41 6.54
C TYR A 525 -22.00 31.62 5.64
N GLU A 526 -23.04 32.41 5.93
CA GLU A 526 -23.28 33.68 5.27
C GLU A 526 -22.94 34.83 6.22
N PRO A 527 -22.10 35.79 5.80
CA PRO A 527 -21.79 36.98 6.62
C PRO A 527 -23.00 37.90 6.75
N ILE A 528 -23.25 38.41 7.98
CA ILE A 528 -24.41 39.28 8.30
C ILE A 528 -24.18 40.71 7.83
N ASN A 529 -22.92 41.12 7.63
CA ASN A 529 -22.55 42.47 7.18
C ASN A 529 -21.73 42.39 5.88
N ASP A 530 -21.55 43.56 5.24
CA ASP A 530 -20.87 43.70 3.95
C ASP A 530 -19.36 43.88 4.08
N ASP A 531 -18.75 43.58 5.25
CA ASP A 531 -17.32 43.84 5.51
C ASP A 531 -16.40 42.91 4.69
N MET A 532 -16.95 41.85 4.10
CA MET A 532 -16.26 40.89 3.25
C MET A 532 -16.98 40.63 1.91
N GLU A 533 -17.80 41.59 1.42
CA GLU A 533 -18.52 41.45 0.14
C GLU A 533 -17.55 41.31 -1.04
N LEU A 534 -16.41 42.02 -1.00
CA LEU A 534 -15.41 42.00 -2.07
C LEU A 534 -14.07 41.46 -1.59
N LEU A 535 -13.35 40.75 -2.47
CA LEU A 535 -12.01 40.22 -2.18
C LEU A 535 -11.01 41.32 -1.80
N SER A 536 -11.17 42.52 -2.32
CA SER A 536 -10.35 43.68 -1.98
C SER A 536 -10.56 44.22 -0.56
N GLN A 537 -11.65 43.86 0.11
CA GLN A 537 -11.97 44.31 1.48
C GLN A 537 -11.30 43.45 2.56
N VAL A 538 -10.81 42.24 2.21
CA VAL A 538 -10.23 41.31 3.16
C VAL A 538 -8.71 41.20 3.01
N PRO A 539 -7.98 40.74 4.05
CA PRO A 539 -6.54 40.45 3.92
C PRO A 539 -6.26 39.38 2.86
N THR A 540 -5.37 39.66 1.94
CA THR A 540 -5.08 38.81 0.78
C THR A 540 -3.64 38.28 0.79
N SER A 541 -3.44 37.19 0.02
CA SER A 541 -2.15 36.66 -0.40
C SER A 541 -2.08 36.67 -1.92
N TYR A 542 -0.94 37.08 -2.49
CA TYR A 542 -0.70 37.11 -3.93
C TYR A 542 0.42 36.17 -4.34
N PHE A 543 0.21 35.43 -5.42
CA PHE A 543 1.20 34.55 -6.04
C PHE A 543 1.38 34.92 -7.50
N ASP A 544 2.60 35.35 -7.85
CA ASP A 544 2.92 35.95 -9.17
C ASP A 544 3.25 34.92 -10.26
N GLY A 545 3.20 33.65 -9.96
CA GLY A 545 3.52 32.55 -10.91
C GLY A 545 5.01 32.33 -11.15
N LYS A 546 5.90 33.15 -10.59
CA LYS A 546 7.34 33.08 -10.81
C LYS A 546 7.92 31.77 -10.36
N ASP A 547 7.41 31.27 -9.22
CA ASP A 547 7.82 30.03 -8.57
C ASP A 547 6.81 28.91 -8.80
N PHE A 548 5.74 29.18 -9.57
CA PHE A 548 4.73 28.19 -9.93
C PHE A 548 5.10 27.49 -11.23
N ASN A 549 5.36 26.19 -11.18
CA ASN A 549 5.75 25.34 -12.31
C ASN A 549 6.71 26.10 -13.26
N PRO A 550 8.00 26.30 -12.86
CA PRO A 550 8.93 27.19 -13.55
C PRO A 550 9.00 26.93 -15.06
N GLY A 551 8.78 27.99 -15.84
CA GLY A 551 8.73 27.93 -17.30
C GLY A 551 7.32 27.82 -17.88
N SER A 552 6.28 27.67 -17.04
CA SER A 552 4.87 27.77 -17.46
C SER A 552 4.41 29.24 -17.56
N LYS A 553 3.20 29.46 -18.12
CA LYS A 553 2.53 30.75 -18.17
C LYS A 553 1.48 30.92 -17.07
N TYR A 554 1.31 29.93 -16.18
CA TYR A 554 0.27 29.91 -15.15
C TYR A 554 0.57 30.93 -14.06
N VAL A 555 -0.45 31.68 -13.66
CA VAL A 555 -0.39 32.66 -12.55
C VAL A 555 -1.52 32.33 -11.57
N PRO A 556 -1.21 31.85 -10.36
CA PRO A 556 -2.25 31.56 -9.37
C PRO A 556 -3.09 32.80 -9.01
N GLY A 557 -2.47 33.96 -8.77
CA GLY A 557 -3.16 35.24 -8.56
C GLY A 557 -3.38 35.63 -7.09
N THR A 558 -4.46 36.37 -6.81
CA THR A 558 -4.78 36.92 -5.48
C THR A 558 -5.92 36.15 -4.82
N PHE A 559 -5.75 35.85 -3.53
CA PHE A 559 -6.70 35.06 -2.73
C PHE A 559 -6.89 35.70 -1.36
N ALA A 560 -8.03 35.46 -0.68
CA ALA A 560 -8.14 35.72 0.74
C ALA A 560 -7.04 34.95 1.49
N SER A 561 -6.38 35.55 2.47
CA SER A 561 -5.27 34.92 3.16
C SER A 561 -5.75 33.78 4.07
N ALA A 562 -4.94 32.70 4.19
CA ALA A 562 -5.25 31.60 5.10
C ALA A 562 -5.35 32.04 6.57
N ALA A 563 -4.58 33.07 6.97
CA ALA A 563 -4.64 33.65 8.31
C ALA A 563 -5.99 34.35 8.56
N PHE A 564 -6.52 35.07 7.56
CA PHE A 564 -7.84 35.66 7.64
C PHE A 564 -8.91 34.59 7.78
N LEU A 565 -8.93 33.58 6.89
CA LEU A 565 -9.87 32.48 6.95
C LEU A 565 -9.85 31.77 8.31
N GLY A 566 -8.66 31.48 8.84
CA GLY A 566 -8.49 30.82 10.15
C GLY A 566 -9.01 31.64 11.31
N SER A 567 -8.96 32.97 11.23
CA SER A 567 -9.35 33.90 12.30
C SER A 567 -10.87 34.17 12.37
N LEU A 568 -11.65 33.75 11.36
CA LEU A 568 -13.10 33.96 11.34
C LEU A 568 -13.78 33.25 12.51
N ASP A 569 -14.55 34.00 13.31
CA ASP A 569 -15.39 33.46 14.40
C ASP A 569 -16.74 32.99 13.85
N LEU A 570 -16.71 31.88 13.08
CA LEU A 570 -17.85 31.34 12.35
C LEU A 570 -19.02 30.88 13.27
N ASN A 571 -18.75 30.66 14.56
CA ASN A 571 -19.81 30.29 15.52
C ASN A 571 -20.46 31.49 16.21
N ASN A 572 -20.07 32.71 15.84
CA ASN A 572 -20.66 33.93 16.35
C ASN A 572 -21.91 34.34 15.54
N PRO A 573 -23.14 34.17 16.06
CA PRO A 573 -24.35 34.45 15.33
C PRO A 573 -24.57 35.96 15.07
N ALA A 574 -23.73 36.85 15.61
CA ALA A 574 -23.75 38.27 15.28
C ALA A 574 -22.93 38.59 14.02
N LEU A 575 -22.09 37.66 13.56
CA LEU A 575 -21.21 37.85 12.41
C LEU A 575 -21.60 36.95 11.22
N PHE A 576 -22.10 35.76 11.52
CA PHE A 576 -22.43 34.76 10.50
C PHE A 576 -23.75 34.08 10.78
N ASP A 577 -24.52 33.85 9.75
CA ASP A 577 -25.61 32.86 9.72
C ASP A 577 -25.02 31.51 9.34
N LYS A 578 -25.35 30.48 10.14
CA LYS A 578 -24.78 29.14 10.02
C LYS A 578 -25.85 28.17 9.58
N GLU A 579 -25.63 27.49 8.48
CA GLU A 579 -26.51 26.45 7.95
C GLU A 579 -25.74 25.12 7.81
N ALA A 580 -26.39 24.00 8.14
CA ALA A 580 -25.86 22.69 7.84
C ALA A 580 -26.12 22.41 6.36
N ASP A 581 -25.14 21.76 5.69
CA ASP A 581 -25.27 21.30 4.32
C ASP A 581 -25.30 19.77 4.30
N PRO A 582 -26.47 19.15 4.44
CA PRO A 582 -26.63 17.72 4.56
C PRO A 582 -26.25 16.97 3.29
N ALA A 583 -26.34 17.59 2.09
CA ALA A 583 -25.95 17.01 0.82
C ALA A 583 -24.51 16.50 0.83
N GLU A 584 -23.62 17.25 1.48
CA GLU A 584 -22.18 16.97 1.52
C GLU A 584 -21.81 15.80 2.46
N TYR A 585 -22.69 15.39 3.39
CA TYR A 585 -22.28 14.39 4.39
C TYR A 585 -23.29 13.26 4.66
N LEU A 586 -24.58 13.45 4.44
CA LEU A 586 -25.58 12.43 4.81
C LEU A 586 -25.36 11.12 4.06
N ALA A 587 -25.19 11.19 2.73
CA ALA A 587 -25.03 10.00 1.89
C ALA A 587 -23.72 9.26 2.17
N VAL A 588 -22.65 9.99 2.54
CA VAL A 588 -21.31 9.41 2.72
C VAL A 588 -21.06 8.86 4.13
N ASN A 589 -21.93 9.16 5.11
CA ASN A 589 -21.82 8.67 6.48
C ASN A 589 -22.37 7.25 6.60
N TYR A 590 -21.57 6.34 7.16
CA TYR A 590 -21.95 4.94 7.36
C TYR A 590 -21.24 4.29 8.55
N ASN A 591 -21.78 3.15 9.00
CA ASN A 591 -21.13 2.22 9.90
C ASN A 591 -21.17 0.81 9.30
N ALA A 592 -20.04 0.13 9.24
CA ALA A 592 -19.90 -1.21 8.72
C ALA A 592 -19.17 -2.13 9.71
N LYS A 593 -19.80 -3.28 10.04
CA LYS A 593 -19.20 -4.34 10.87
C LYS A 593 -18.99 -5.58 10.02
N GLU A 594 -17.76 -6.08 9.98
CA GLU A 594 -17.41 -7.25 9.20
C GLU A 594 -16.78 -8.33 10.10
N ARG A 595 -17.32 -9.53 10.03
CA ARG A 595 -16.77 -10.70 10.70
C ARG A 595 -16.31 -11.72 9.66
N ILE A 596 -15.04 -12.08 9.71
CA ILE A 596 -14.43 -13.09 8.84
C ILE A 596 -13.99 -14.26 9.72
N THR A 597 -14.52 -15.44 9.45
CA THR A 597 -14.11 -16.69 10.09
C THR A 597 -13.53 -17.63 9.05
N ALA A 598 -12.40 -18.23 9.35
CA ALA A 598 -11.74 -19.12 8.42
C ALA A 598 -11.17 -20.36 9.10
N ALA A 599 -11.16 -21.46 8.35
CA ALA A 599 -10.48 -22.69 8.71
C ALA A 599 -9.66 -23.17 7.51
N TYR A 600 -8.50 -23.78 7.76
CA TYR A 600 -7.67 -24.30 6.71
C TYR A 600 -6.93 -25.58 7.08
N VAL A 601 -6.54 -26.31 6.02
CA VAL A 601 -5.59 -27.43 6.07
C VAL A 601 -4.54 -27.18 5.00
N ARG A 602 -3.28 -27.36 5.38
CA ARG A 602 -2.11 -27.28 4.49
C ARG A 602 -1.24 -28.51 4.69
N TRP A 603 -0.88 -29.14 3.59
CA TRP A 603 0.03 -30.30 3.59
C TRP A 603 1.26 -29.99 2.75
N ASP A 604 2.41 -29.95 3.40
CA ASP A 604 3.73 -29.84 2.78
C ASP A 604 4.32 -31.22 2.67
N GLN A 605 4.73 -31.66 1.46
CA GLN A 605 5.29 -32.97 1.19
C GLN A 605 6.48 -32.87 0.25
N ASP A 606 7.61 -33.43 0.67
CA ASP A 606 8.73 -33.69 -0.21
C ASP A 606 8.58 -35.08 -0.83
N PHE A 607 8.57 -35.19 -2.15
CA PHE A 607 8.48 -36.47 -2.87
C PHE A 607 9.84 -37.09 -3.04
N ASN A 608 10.87 -36.28 -3.14
CA ASN A 608 12.29 -36.66 -3.21
C ASN A 608 13.13 -35.38 -2.98
N ASP A 609 14.46 -35.52 -3.07
CA ASP A 609 15.42 -34.43 -2.86
C ASP A 609 15.19 -33.20 -3.80
N LYS A 610 14.45 -33.39 -4.89
CA LYS A 610 14.23 -32.36 -5.91
C LYS A 610 12.82 -31.81 -5.96
N LEU A 611 11.79 -32.62 -5.70
CA LEU A 611 10.39 -32.26 -5.87
C LEU A 611 9.69 -32.16 -4.53
N SER A 612 9.10 -31.01 -4.25
CA SER A 612 8.23 -30.78 -3.11
C SER A 612 6.90 -30.13 -3.54
N MET A 613 5.87 -30.35 -2.75
CA MET A 613 4.53 -29.84 -2.97
C MET A 613 3.99 -29.19 -1.69
N VAL A 614 3.21 -28.14 -1.86
CA VAL A 614 2.31 -27.60 -0.84
C VAL A 614 0.90 -27.69 -1.40
N LEU A 615 0.05 -28.48 -0.75
CA LEU A 615 -1.37 -28.60 -1.06
C LEU A 615 -2.18 -27.97 0.08
N GLY A 616 -3.13 -27.13 -0.24
CA GLY A 616 -3.92 -26.40 0.75
C GLY A 616 -5.37 -26.28 0.38
N PHE A 617 -6.21 -26.19 1.41
CA PHE A 617 -7.61 -25.90 1.29
C PHE A 617 -8.02 -24.97 2.42
N ARG A 618 -8.71 -23.88 2.09
CA ARG A 618 -9.22 -22.90 3.03
C ARG A 618 -10.68 -22.62 2.77
N VAL A 619 -11.42 -22.41 3.84
CA VAL A 619 -12.82 -21.93 3.81
C VAL A 619 -12.86 -20.62 4.57
N GLU A 620 -13.40 -19.59 3.95
CA GLU A 620 -13.69 -18.30 4.61
C GLU A 620 -15.18 -18.00 4.54
N ASN A 621 -15.77 -17.67 5.67
CA ASN A 621 -17.11 -17.09 5.77
C ASN A 621 -16.96 -15.61 6.16
N THR A 622 -17.56 -14.75 5.35
CA THR A 622 -17.65 -13.31 5.58
C THR A 622 -19.10 -12.95 5.90
N HIS A 623 -19.29 -12.21 6.98
CA HIS A 623 -20.57 -11.68 7.39
C HIS A 623 -20.42 -10.18 7.63
N ILE A 624 -21.30 -9.38 7.04
CA ILE A 624 -21.21 -7.93 7.01
C ILE A 624 -22.56 -7.36 7.43
N ASP A 625 -22.54 -6.45 8.40
CA ASP A 625 -23.67 -5.63 8.82
C ASP A 625 -23.39 -4.18 8.45
N TYR A 626 -24.25 -3.57 7.64
CA TYR A 626 -24.15 -2.18 7.22
C TYR A 626 -25.28 -1.34 7.77
N THR A 627 -24.94 -0.11 8.15
CA THR A 627 -25.89 0.97 8.39
C THR A 627 -25.48 2.17 7.55
N GLY A 628 -26.36 2.60 6.65
CA GLY A 628 -26.22 3.81 5.85
C GLY A 628 -27.43 4.72 6.00
N ASN A 629 -27.46 5.81 5.26
CA ASN A 629 -28.53 6.81 5.29
C ASN A 629 -29.30 6.77 3.96
N ARG A 630 -30.62 6.85 4.04
CA ARG A 630 -31.45 7.22 2.89
C ARG A 630 -31.69 8.71 2.94
N VAL A 631 -31.36 9.40 1.85
CA VAL A 631 -31.43 10.85 1.75
C VAL A 631 -32.42 11.22 0.68
N LEU A 632 -33.32 12.16 0.98
CA LEU A 632 -34.29 12.76 0.04
C LEU A 632 -33.81 14.13 -0.33
N ASP A 633 -33.87 14.44 -1.63
CA ASP A 633 -33.58 15.76 -2.20
C ASP A 633 -32.26 16.33 -1.64
N GLU A 634 -31.25 15.44 -1.44
CA GLU A 634 -29.92 15.71 -0.89
C GLU A 634 -29.87 16.23 0.56
N GLU A 635 -30.93 16.79 1.08
CA GLU A 635 -30.96 17.58 2.34
C GLU A 635 -31.62 16.82 3.50
N GLU A 636 -32.58 15.94 3.23
CA GLU A 636 -33.38 15.32 4.28
C GLU A 636 -33.00 13.86 4.54
N LEU A 637 -32.64 13.57 5.80
CA LEU A 637 -32.48 12.20 6.25
C LEU A 637 -33.87 11.51 6.40
N GLU A 638 -34.29 10.76 5.38
CA GLU A 638 -35.56 10.03 5.45
C GLU A 638 -35.49 8.92 6.49
N SER A 639 -34.44 8.10 6.46
CA SER A 639 -34.30 6.97 7.39
C SER A 639 -32.87 6.42 7.38
N LYS A 640 -32.52 5.67 8.45
CA LYS A 640 -31.35 4.79 8.43
C LYS A 640 -31.71 3.44 7.83
N ILE A 641 -30.87 2.96 6.90
CA ILE A 641 -31.01 1.66 6.26
C ILE A 641 -29.98 0.71 6.87
N ASN A 642 -30.46 -0.48 7.27
CA ASN A 642 -29.58 -1.56 7.71
C ASN A 642 -29.64 -2.68 6.68
N ASN A 643 -28.47 -3.19 6.29
CA ASN A 643 -28.38 -4.37 5.41
C ASN A 643 -27.35 -5.35 5.98
N THR A 644 -27.63 -6.64 5.77
CA THR A 644 -26.77 -7.74 6.21
C THR A 644 -26.47 -8.65 5.04
N ASN A 645 -25.19 -8.91 4.79
CA ASN A 645 -24.75 -9.84 3.75
C ASN A 645 -23.87 -10.94 4.34
N SER A 646 -23.96 -12.16 3.83
CA SER A 646 -23.10 -13.27 4.26
C SER A 646 -22.83 -14.23 3.12
N TYR A 647 -21.56 -14.55 2.91
CA TYR A 647 -21.12 -15.47 1.88
C TYR A 647 -19.93 -16.32 2.35
N THR A 648 -19.76 -17.47 1.69
CA THR A 648 -18.67 -18.42 1.99
C THR A 648 -17.88 -18.73 0.73
N ASN A 649 -16.55 -18.59 0.81
CA ASN A 649 -15.62 -18.90 -0.26
C ASN A 649 -14.80 -20.14 0.04
N LEU A 650 -14.64 -21.00 -0.96
CA LEU A 650 -13.75 -22.16 -0.96
C LEU A 650 -12.49 -21.82 -1.72
N LEU A 651 -11.33 -22.02 -1.11
CA LEU A 651 -10.06 -21.49 -1.57
C LEU A 651 -9.00 -22.61 -1.63
N PRO A 652 -9.02 -23.44 -2.69
CA PRO A 652 -7.98 -24.44 -2.93
C PRO A 652 -6.68 -23.81 -3.40
N SER A 653 -5.55 -24.43 -3.04
CA SER A 653 -4.23 -24.01 -3.51
C SER A 653 -3.28 -25.20 -3.65
N ILE A 654 -2.47 -25.21 -4.70
CA ILE A 654 -1.37 -26.13 -4.89
C ILE A 654 -0.15 -25.38 -5.40
N SER A 655 1.00 -25.69 -4.82
CA SER A 655 2.30 -25.16 -5.26
C SER A 655 3.30 -26.31 -5.35
N LEU A 656 4.04 -26.33 -6.43
CA LEU A 656 5.09 -27.29 -6.71
C LEU A 656 6.44 -26.57 -6.78
N GLN A 657 7.46 -27.14 -6.17
CA GLN A 657 8.83 -26.68 -6.29
C GLN A 657 9.71 -27.83 -6.76
N TYR A 658 10.44 -27.60 -7.84
CA TYR A 658 11.40 -28.54 -8.40
C TYR A 658 12.80 -27.94 -8.42
N ASN A 659 13.70 -28.51 -7.62
CA ASN A 659 15.12 -28.16 -7.58
C ASN A 659 15.84 -28.91 -8.71
N ALA A 660 15.81 -28.35 -9.93
CA ALA A 660 16.40 -28.97 -11.11
C ALA A 660 17.92 -29.19 -10.93
N THR A 661 18.58 -28.20 -10.33
CA THR A 661 19.96 -28.26 -9.86
C THR A 661 20.07 -27.67 -8.45
N LYS A 662 21.26 -27.60 -7.87
CA LYS A 662 21.49 -26.89 -6.59
C LYS A 662 21.17 -25.38 -6.67
N ASP A 663 21.22 -24.82 -7.86
CA ASP A 663 21.11 -23.40 -8.10
C ASP A 663 19.85 -23.00 -8.90
N LEU A 664 19.27 -23.94 -9.68
CA LEU A 664 18.06 -23.72 -10.47
C LEU A 664 16.83 -24.29 -9.78
N VAL A 665 15.89 -23.44 -9.44
CA VAL A 665 14.59 -23.76 -8.84
C VAL A 665 13.48 -23.42 -9.82
N LEU A 666 12.61 -24.37 -10.12
CA LEU A 666 11.39 -24.18 -10.88
C LEU A 666 10.21 -24.25 -9.92
N ARG A 667 9.26 -23.34 -10.08
CA ARG A 667 8.03 -23.29 -9.28
C ARG A 667 6.82 -23.21 -10.19
N ALA A 668 5.77 -23.95 -9.83
CA ALA A 668 4.45 -23.85 -10.45
C ALA A 668 3.40 -23.76 -9.36
N ALA A 669 2.40 -22.91 -9.55
CA ALA A 669 1.33 -22.75 -8.58
C ALA A 669 -0.01 -22.60 -9.28
N ALA A 670 -1.06 -23.21 -8.70
CA ALA A 670 -2.46 -22.93 -9.00
C ALA A 670 -3.13 -22.58 -7.67
N THR A 671 -3.59 -21.32 -7.56
CA THR A 671 -4.12 -20.77 -6.30
C THR A 671 -5.38 -19.98 -6.55
N THR A 672 -6.15 -19.77 -5.50
CA THR A 672 -7.33 -18.92 -5.52
C THR A 672 -7.16 -17.76 -4.55
N ALA A 673 -7.77 -16.63 -4.87
CA ALA A 673 -7.80 -15.45 -4.04
C ALA A 673 -9.12 -14.70 -4.23
N LEU A 674 -9.36 -13.71 -3.39
CA LEU A 674 -10.53 -12.84 -3.51
C LEU A 674 -10.17 -11.38 -3.26
N ALA A 675 -11.04 -10.45 -3.67
CA ALA A 675 -11.03 -9.06 -3.26
C ALA A 675 -12.43 -8.65 -2.83
N ARG A 676 -12.54 -8.10 -1.62
CA ARG A 676 -13.81 -7.68 -1.06
C ARG A 676 -14.19 -6.29 -1.56
N PRO A 677 -15.47 -6.00 -1.80
CA PRO A 677 -15.95 -4.67 -2.15
C PRO A 677 -15.52 -3.64 -1.11
N ASN A 678 -15.34 -2.39 -1.54
CA ASN A 678 -15.16 -1.27 -0.63
C ASN A 678 -16.42 -1.07 0.22
N TYR A 679 -16.25 -0.58 1.46
CA TYR A 679 -17.38 -0.41 2.38
C TYR A 679 -18.37 0.62 1.86
N TYR A 680 -17.92 1.73 1.31
CA TYR A 680 -18.78 2.77 0.75
C TYR A 680 -19.66 2.23 -0.40
N ALA A 681 -19.09 1.43 -1.30
CA ALA A 681 -19.83 0.82 -2.40
C ALA A 681 -20.94 -0.16 -1.94
N LEU A 682 -20.78 -0.75 -0.76
CA LEU A 682 -21.76 -1.66 -0.14
C LEU A 682 -22.79 -0.93 0.74
N ALA A 683 -22.56 0.34 1.08
CA ALA A 683 -23.49 1.08 1.92
C ALA A 683 -24.84 1.25 1.18
N PRO A 684 -25.97 0.99 1.84
CA PRO A 684 -27.28 0.99 1.18
C PRO A 684 -27.83 2.44 1.06
N TYR A 685 -27.12 3.32 0.38
CA TYR A 685 -27.57 4.68 0.13
C TYR A 685 -28.15 4.82 -1.30
N VAL A 686 -29.09 5.74 -1.45
CA VAL A 686 -29.52 6.27 -2.74
C VAL A 686 -29.54 7.79 -2.57
N ASN A 687 -28.76 8.46 -3.37
CA ASN A 687 -28.68 9.91 -3.42
C ASN A 687 -29.20 10.39 -4.77
N ASN A 688 -30.09 11.36 -4.76
CA ASN A 688 -30.81 11.86 -5.92
C ASN A 688 -30.56 13.37 -6.01
N ILE A 689 -29.93 13.79 -7.08
CA ILE A 689 -29.56 15.19 -7.39
C ILE A 689 -30.48 15.68 -8.50
N ALA A 690 -31.64 16.18 -8.14
CA ALA A 690 -32.65 16.58 -9.13
C ALA A 690 -32.19 17.73 -10.03
N ALA A 691 -31.36 18.64 -9.52
CA ALA A 691 -30.81 19.76 -10.30
C ALA A 691 -29.91 19.28 -11.46
N ASP A 692 -29.13 18.21 -11.23
CA ASP A 692 -28.19 17.63 -12.20
C ASP A 692 -28.79 16.46 -12.96
N LYS A 693 -30.02 16.06 -12.62
CA LYS A 693 -30.69 14.84 -13.13
C LYS A 693 -29.81 13.60 -12.94
N GLU A 694 -29.20 13.48 -11.76
CA GLU A 694 -28.29 12.38 -11.41
C GLU A 694 -28.78 11.58 -10.19
N ILE A 695 -28.58 10.29 -10.24
CA ILE A 695 -28.76 9.38 -9.09
C ILE A 695 -27.47 8.62 -8.84
N THR A 696 -26.96 8.70 -7.65
CA THR A 696 -25.86 7.83 -7.18
C THR A 696 -26.36 6.85 -6.12
N ALA A 697 -25.96 5.59 -6.21
CA ALA A 697 -26.43 4.58 -5.27
C ALA A 697 -25.31 3.60 -4.88
N GLY A 698 -25.30 3.19 -3.61
CA GLY A 698 -24.52 2.06 -3.17
C GLY A 698 -25.21 0.73 -3.58
N ASN A 699 -24.45 -0.37 -3.55
CA ASN A 699 -24.96 -1.69 -3.94
C ASN A 699 -24.64 -2.74 -2.87
N PRO A 700 -25.56 -2.97 -1.93
CA PRO A 700 -25.37 -3.95 -0.84
C PRO A 700 -25.28 -5.40 -1.31
N ASP A 701 -25.66 -5.70 -2.54
CA ASP A 701 -25.62 -7.05 -3.12
C ASP A 701 -24.30 -7.39 -3.82
N LEU A 702 -23.31 -6.48 -3.76
CA LEU A 702 -21.99 -6.72 -4.34
C LEU A 702 -21.35 -7.99 -3.75
N LYS A 703 -20.85 -8.82 -4.67
CA LYS A 703 -20.06 -10.01 -4.34
C LYS A 703 -18.58 -9.66 -4.32
N ALA A 704 -17.82 -10.43 -3.55
CA ALA A 704 -16.37 -10.35 -3.64
C ALA A 704 -15.91 -10.86 -5.01
N THR A 705 -14.97 -10.14 -5.63
CA THR A 705 -14.27 -10.64 -6.82
C THR A 705 -13.49 -11.88 -6.43
N TYR A 706 -13.65 -12.98 -7.18
CA TYR A 706 -12.97 -14.25 -6.94
C TYR A 706 -12.02 -14.57 -8.09
N SER A 707 -10.78 -14.99 -7.80
CA SER A 707 -9.77 -15.26 -8.82
C SER A 707 -9.22 -16.68 -8.78
N TYR A 708 -8.98 -17.21 -9.98
CA TYR A 708 -8.12 -18.38 -10.23
C TYR A 708 -6.79 -17.89 -10.77
N ASN A 709 -5.69 -18.27 -10.12
CA ASN A 709 -4.36 -17.81 -10.46
C ASN A 709 -3.47 -19.00 -10.82
N TYR A 710 -2.74 -18.89 -11.94
CA TYR A 710 -1.79 -19.88 -12.42
C TYR A 710 -0.45 -19.21 -12.66
N ASP A 711 0.59 -19.75 -12.04
CA ASP A 711 1.90 -19.17 -12.04
C ASP A 711 2.98 -20.21 -12.37
N PHE A 712 3.96 -19.81 -13.16
CA PHE A 712 5.18 -20.56 -13.37
C PHE A 712 6.39 -19.64 -13.28
N MET A 713 7.43 -20.05 -12.51
CA MET A 713 8.64 -19.27 -12.27
C MET A 713 9.87 -20.15 -12.34
N ALA A 714 10.92 -19.67 -12.99
CA ALA A 714 12.25 -20.24 -13.00
C ALA A 714 13.22 -19.26 -12.33
N GLU A 715 13.99 -19.73 -11.36
CA GLU A 715 14.94 -18.93 -10.57
C GLU A 715 16.30 -19.64 -10.55
N ASN A 716 17.33 -18.98 -11.08
CA ASN A 716 18.71 -19.46 -11.01
C ASN A 716 19.53 -18.56 -10.10
N TYR A 717 19.97 -19.11 -8.98
CA TYR A 717 20.76 -18.43 -7.95
C TYR A 717 22.24 -18.59 -8.27
N PHE A 718 22.99 -17.49 -8.32
CA PHE A 718 24.43 -17.53 -8.54
C PHE A 718 25.17 -17.95 -7.26
N LYS A 719 26.36 -18.53 -7.39
CA LYS A 719 27.22 -18.86 -6.25
C LYS A 719 27.63 -17.61 -5.46
N SER A 720 27.92 -16.50 -6.17
CA SER A 720 27.98 -15.17 -5.58
C SER A 720 26.56 -14.64 -5.36
N VAL A 721 26.43 -13.56 -4.59
CA VAL A 721 25.10 -12.94 -4.34
C VAL A 721 24.48 -12.47 -5.66
N GLY A 722 23.43 -13.16 -6.11
CA GLY A 722 22.72 -12.81 -7.33
C GLY A 722 21.68 -13.82 -7.75
N LEU A 723 20.80 -13.40 -8.66
CA LEU A 723 19.65 -14.13 -9.18
C LEU A 723 19.37 -13.72 -10.63
N ILE A 724 19.03 -14.68 -11.46
CA ILE A 724 18.25 -14.45 -12.67
C ILE A 724 16.94 -15.23 -12.55
N SER A 725 15.82 -14.57 -12.77
CA SER A 725 14.52 -15.21 -12.72
C SER A 725 13.65 -14.78 -13.90
N GLY A 726 12.75 -15.66 -14.30
CA GLY A 726 11.73 -15.38 -15.29
C GLY A 726 10.49 -16.22 -15.01
N GLY A 727 9.32 -15.64 -15.18
CA GLY A 727 8.05 -16.32 -14.94
C GLY A 727 6.90 -15.75 -15.75
N VAL A 728 5.85 -16.54 -15.86
CA VAL A 728 4.60 -16.17 -16.49
C VAL A 728 3.45 -16.37 -15.51
N PHE A 729 2.41 -15.58 -15.65
CA PHE A 729 1.21 -15.69 -14.82
C PHE A 729 -0.04 -15.48 -15.66
N TYR A 730 -1.11 -16.14 -15.23
CA TYR A 730 -2.48 -15.96 -15.73
C TYR A 730 -3.44 -15.92 -14.56
N LYS A 731 -4.36 -14.96 -14.57
CA LYS A 731 -5.41 -14.81 -13.56
C LYS A 731 -6.75 -14.63 -14.27
N ARG A 732 -7.76 -15.33 -13.79
CA ARG A 732 -9.14 -15.10 -14.19
C ARG A 732 -9.92 -14.61 -12.99
N LEU A 733 -10.44 -13.39 -13.10
CA LEU A 733 -11.26 -12.74 -12.10
C LEU A 733 -12.72 -12.88 -12.49
N ASN A 734 -13.54 -13.39 -11.59
CA ASN A 734 -14.98 -13.45 -11.74
C ASN A 734 -15.63 -12.43 -10.82
N ASP A 735 -16.80 -11.92 -11.20
CA ASP A 735 -17.55 -10.92 -10.44
C ASP A 735 -16.68 -9.67 -10.11
N PHE A 736 -15.86 -9.20 -11.06
CA PHE A 736 -15.07 -7.98 -10.81
C PHE A 736 -15.99 -6.77 -10.60
N ILE A 737 -15.53 -5.80 -9.80
CA ILE A 737 -16.33 -4.64 -9.44
C ILE A 737 -15.87 -3.46 -10.29
N TYR A 738 -16.83 -2.77 -10.92
CA TYR A 738 -16.62 -1.57 -11.72
C TYR A 738 -17.72 -0.55 -11.44
N ASN A 739 -17.48 0.72 -11.77
CA ASN A 739 -18.48 1.76 -11.70
C ASN A 739 -19.33 1.71 -12.98
N TYR A 740 -20.60 1.39 -12.80
CA TYR A 740 -21.61 1.38 -13.86
C TYR A 740 -22.22 2.77 -13.97
N SER A 741 -22.29 3.30 -15.19
CA SER A 741 -22.98 4.53 -15.53
C SER A 741 -24.06 4.24 -16.57
N ASP A 742 -25.22 4.91 -16.46
CA ASP A 742 -26.34 4.83 -17.41
C ASP A 742 -26.98 6.20 -17.57
N ASN A 743 -26.68 6.90 -18.65
CA ASN A 743 -27.20 8.26 -18.95
C ASN A 743 -28.63 8.22 -19.55
N GLN A 744 -29.17 7.02 -19.80
CA GLN A 744 -30.53 6.79 -20.26
C GLN A 744 -31.39 6.10 -19.17
N TYR A 745 -31.18 6.47 -17.92
CA TYR A 745 -31.85 5.87 -16.77
C TYR A 745 -33.24 6.47 -16.59
N THR A 746 -34.28 5.65 -16.82
CA THR A 746 -35.67 6.08 -16.86
C THR A 746 -36.40 5.81 -15.54
N ASP A 747 -37.55 6.45 -15.36
CA ASP A 747 -38.50 6.17 -14.27
C ASP A 747 -38.83 4.68 -14.12
N ALA A 748 -38.96 3.96 -15.24
CA ALA A 748 -39.22 2.52 -15.25
C ALA A 748 -38.05 1.68 -14.75
N LYS A 749 -36.81 2.07 -15.10
CA LYS A 749 -35.58 1.42 -14.59
C LYS A 749 -35.43 1.66 -13.09
N PHE A 750 -35.66 2.89 -12.61
CA PHE A 750 -35.62 3.21 -11.18
C PHE A 750 -36.64 2.37 -10.39
N ALA A 751 -37.90 2.29 -10.87
CA ALA A 751 -38.93 1.51 -10.21
C ALA A 751 -38.61 0.01 -10.15
N ALA A 752 -37.83 -0.50 -11.12
CA ALA A 752 -37.38 -1.89 -11.13
C ALA A 752 -36.21 -2.13 -10.15
N ASP A 753 -35.22 -1.22 -10.12
CA ASP A 753 -34.03 -1.35 -9.29
C ASP A 753 -34.33 -1.00 -7.80
N PHE A 754 -35.26 -0.08 -7.55
CA PHE A 754 -35.63 0.43 -6.24
C PHE A 754 -37.16 0.38 -5.98
N PRO A 755 -37.78 -0.80 -5.98
CA PRO A 755 -39.24 -0.94 -5.97
C PRO A 755 -39.94 -0.40 -4.71
N ASN A 756 -39.18 -0.15 -3.63
CA ASN A 756 -39.72 0.34 -2.36
C ASN A 756 -39.36 1.82 -2.09
N GLN A 757 -38.90 2.54 -3.12
CA GLN A 757 -38.52 3.95 -2.99
C GLN A 757 -39.44 4.85 -3.83
N ALA A 758 -39.64 6.09 -3.39
CA ALA A 758 -40.28 7.11 -4.22
C ALA A 758 -39.40 7.34 -5.45
N ASN A 759 -40.03 7.36 -6.62
CA ASN A 759 -39.32 7.54 -7.89
C ASN A 759 -39.06 9.05 -8.10
N PRO A 760 -37.81 9.50 -8.13
CA PRO A 760 -37.52 10.94 -8.34
C PRO A 760 -37.59 11.33 -9.81
N ILE A 761 -37.56 10.35 -10.74
CA ILE A 761 -37.50 10.62 -12.19
C ILE A 761 -38.92 10.88 -12.72
N PRO A 762 -39.18 12.08 -13.30
CA PRO A 762 -40.45 12.32 -13.98
C PRO A 762 -40.67 11.39 -15.16
N VAL A 763 -41.94 10.99 -15.37
CA VAL A 763 -42.29 10.09 -16.48
C VAL A 763 -41.87 10.69 -17.83
N GLY A 764 -41.03 9.95 -18.55
CA GLY A 764 -40.54 10.37 -19.87
C GLY A 764 -39.23 11.17 -19.86
N GLU A 765 -38.65 11.39 -18.71
CA GLU A 765 -37.31 11.94 -18.59
C GLU A 765 -36.24 10.84 -18.46
N ASN A 766 -35.01 11.15 -18.85
CA ASN A 766 -33.81 10.34 -18.65
C ASN A 766 -32.87 11.08 -17.69
N TRP A 767 -32.37 10.34 -16.71
CA TRP A 767 -31.39 10.82 -15.76
C TRP A 767 -30.07 10.05 -15.90
N SER A 768 -29.01 10.53 -15.31
CA SER A 768 -27.76 9.81 -15.13
C SER A 768 -27.84 8.94 -13.86
N PHE A 769 -27.36 7.70 -13.94
CA PHE A 769 -27.31 6.77 -12.83
C PHE A 769 -25.92 6.19 -12.67
N LEU A 770 -25.39 6.25 -11.45
CA LEU A 770 -24.06 5.73 -11.11
C LEU A 770 -24.14 4.75 -9.93
N GLN A 771 -23.57 3.56 -10.12
CA GLN A 771 -23.55 2.52 -9.09
C GLN A 771 -22.37 1.54 -9.32
N SER A 772 -21.69 1.12 -8.25
CA SER A 772 -20.76 -0.01 -8.35
C SER A 772 -21.51 -1.32 -8.60
N ARG A 773 -21.11 -2.08 -9.63
CA ARG A 773 -21.70 -3.37 -10.00
C ARG A 773 -20.66 -4.46 -10.22
N ASN A 774 -21.06 -5.72 -10.10
CA ASN A 774 -20.23 -6.83 -10.52
C ASN A 774 -20.31 -7.02 -12.03
N GLY A 775 -19.20 -6.99 -12.74
CA GLY A 775 -19.06 -7.35 -14.14
C GLY A 775 -18.91 -8.86 -14.32
N GLU A 776 -18.75 -9.32 -15.56
CA GLU A 776 -18.65 -10.74 -15.85
C GLU A 776 -17.29 -11.32 -15.45
N ASN A 777 -16.31 -11.20 -16.32
CA ASN A 777 -14.98 -11.79 -16.11
C ASN A 777 -13.87 -10.84 -16.60
N VAL A 778 -12.71 -10.93 -15.94
CA VAL A 778 -11.49 -10.29 -16.43
C VAL A 778 -10.39 -11.34 -16.52
N ASP A 779 -9.76 -11.42 -17.67
CA ASP A 779 -8.55 -12.20 -17.87
C ASP A 779 -7.33 -11.30 -17.75
N VAL A 780 -6.37 -11.66 -16.87
CA VAL A 780 -5.13 -10.94 -16.65
C VAL A 780 -3.97 -11.90 -16.88
N TYR A 781 -3.05 -11.54 -17.75
CA TYR A 781 -1.87 -12.37 -18.04
C TYR A 781 -0.64 -11.52 -18.28
N GLY A 782 0.50 -12.13 -18.02
CA GLY A 782 1.74 -11.41 -18.15
C GLY A 782 2.98 -12.25 -17.88
N PHE A 783 4.12 -11.58 -17.92
CA PHE A 783 5.39 -12.19 -17.57
C PHE A 783 6.27 -11.23 -16.77
N GLU A 784 7.18 -11.79 -16.01
CA GLU A 784 8.15 -11.08 -15.20
C GLU A 784 9.54 -11.60 -15.49
N VAL A 785 10.52 -10.72 -15.56
CA VAL A 785 11.93 -11.07 -15.60
C VAL A 785 12.69 -10.22 -14.60
N ALA A 786 13.68 -10.82 -13.92
CA ALA A 786 14.56 -10.08 -13.02
C ALA A 786 15.99 -10.59 -13.13
N PHE A 787 16.91 -9.66 -13.07
CA PHE A 787 18.34 -9.92 -13.05
C PHE A 787 19.00 -9.11 -11.95
N GLN A 788 19.64 -9.79 -11.03
CA GLN A 788 20.40 -9.17 -9.95
C GLN A 788 21.76 -9.84 -9.86
N ARG A 789 22.84 -9.08 -9.94
CA ARG A 789 24.17 -9.63 -9.82
C ARG A 789 25.21 -8.59 -9.42
N GLN A 790 26.11 -9.00 -8.51
CA GLN A 790 27.36 -8.33 -8.27
C GLN A 790 28.36 -8.72 -9.36
N LEU A 791 29.06 -7.74 -9.93
CA LEU A 791 30.02 -7.96 -11.03
C LEU A 791 31.42 -8.35 -10.51
N ASP A 792 31.47 -9.16 -9.48
CA ASP A 792 32.67 -9.65 -8.79
C ASP A 792 33.61 -10.49 -9.67
N PHE A 793 33.09 -11.01 -10.79
CA PHE A 793 33.86 -11.73 -11.79
C PHE A 793 34.69 -10.84 -12.76
N LEU A 794 34.43 -9.51 -12.74
CA LEU A 794 35.19 -8.56 -13.56
C LEU A 794 36.60 -8.31 -12.99
N PRO A 795 37.58 -7.95 -13.82
CA PRO A 795 38.94 -7.70 -13.36
C PRO A 795 39.07 -6.38 -12.57
N GLY A 796 39.99 -6.36 -11.61
CA GLY A 796 40.33 -5.17 -10.85
C GLY A 796 39.33 -4.82 -9.73
N LYS A 797 39.79 -4.10 -8.70
CA LYS A 797 38.99 -3.76 -7.52
C LYS A 797 37.84 -2.79 -7.81
N PHE A 798 38.00 -1.94 -8.80
CA PHE A 798 36.98 -0.93 -9.16
C PHE A 798 35.78 -1.59 -9.85
N LEU A 799 36.03 -2.41 -10.88
CA LEU A 799 34.92 -3.06 -11.62
C LEU A 799 34.16 -4.09 -10.78
N LYS A 800 34.84 -4.78 -9.87
CA LYS A 800 34.23 -5.71 -8.92
C LYS A 800 33.25 -5.05 -7.95
N GLY A 801 33.37 -3.74 -7.74
CA GLY A 801 32.47 -2.97 -6.88
C GLY A 801 31.09 -2.74 -7.48
N PHE A 802 30.90 -2.94 -8.78
CA PHE A 802 29.59 -2.73 -9.40
C PHE A 802 28.60 -3.86 -9.12
N GLY A 803 27.36 -3.46 -8.87
CA GLY A 803 26.20 -4.35 -8.78
C GLY A 803 25.10 -3.84 -9.69
N ILE A 804 24.43 -4.74 -10.38
CA ILE A 804 23.31 -4.45 -11.28
C ILE A 804 22.08 -5.12 -10.72
N TYR A 805 20.96 -4.40 -10.77
CA TYR A 805 19.63 -4.89 -10.50
C TYR A 805 18.67 -4.37 -11.57
N LEU A 806 17.99 -5.27 -12.27
CA LEU A 806 17.02 -4.95 -13.32
C LEU A 806 15.83 -5.85 -13.15
N ASN A 807 14.62 -5.31 -13.30
CA ASN A 807 13.43 -6.11 -13.46
C ASN A 807 12.46 -5.46 -14.43
N TYR A 808 11.68 -6.27 -15.08
CA TYR A 808 10.63 -5.85 -15.99
C TYR A 808 9.42 -6.77 -15.83
N THR A 809 8.24 -6.16 -15.81
CA THR A 809 6.96 -6.87 -15.76
C THR A 809 6.06 -6.34 -16.86
N TYR A 810 5.48 -7.24 -17.62
CA TYR A 810 4.41 -6.97 -18.57
C TYR A 810 3.12 -7.59 -18.06
N THR A 811 2.04 -6.80 -18.07
CA THR A 811 0.69 -7.23 -17.67
C THR A 811 -0.30 -6.75 -18.72
N LYS A 812 -1.18 -7.63 -19.17
CA LYS A 812 -2.33 -7.27 -19.97
C LYS A 812 -3.59 -7.79 -19.29
N SER A 813 -4.61 -6.94 -19.18
CA SER A 813 -5.95 -7.30 -18.74
C SER A 813 -6.93 -7.14 -19.90
N LYS A 814 -7.99 -7.92 -19.85
CA LYS A 814 -9.13 -7.82 -20.74
C LYS A 814 -10.41 -8.00 -19.93
N ALA A 815 -11.17 -6.92 -19.80
CA ALA A 815 -12.48 -6.93 -19.16
C ALA A 815 -13.59 -7.17 -20.18
N SER A 816 -14.66 -7.83 -19.74
CA SER A 816 -15.89 -8.07 -20.53
C SER A 816 -17.11 -7.59 -19.75
N GLY A 817 -18.20 -7.26 -20.45
CA GLY A 817 -19.45 -6.82 -19.82
C GLY A 817 -19.43 -5.37 -19.37
N ILE A 818 -18.57 -4.52 -19.95
CA ILE A 818 -18.57 -3.07 -19.77
C ILE A 818 -19.25 -2.44 -20.98
N ALA A 819 -20.29 -1.64 -20.77
CA ALA A 819 -20.98 -0.90 -21.82
C ALA A 819 -20.39 0.52 -21.99
N ASP A 820 -20.52 1.06 -23.21
CA ASP A 820 -20.31 2.47 -23.50
C ASP A 820 -21.58 3.29 -23.20
N GLU A 821 -21.53 4.61 -23.46
CA GLU A 821 -22.63 5.58 -23.29
C GLU A 821 -23.89 5.24 -24.11
N ASP A 822 -23.74 4.50 -25.23
CA ASP A 822 -24.82 4.06 -26.11
C ASP A 822 -25.37 2.68 -25.73
N GLY A 823 -24.78 2.03 -24.67
CA GLY A 823 -25.13 0.69 -24.23
C GLY A 823 -24.51 -0.43 -25.04
N ASN A 824 -23.56 -0.16 -25.95
CA ASN A 824 -22.81 -1.19 -26.68
C ASN A 824 -21.68 -1.73 -25.81
N GLU A 825 -21.38 -3.02 -25.96
CA GLU A 825 -20.27 -3.63 -25.24
C GLU A 825 -18.92 -3.07 -25.73
N ARG A 826 -18.15 -2.50 -24.80
CA ARG A 826 -16.77 -2.05 -25.06
C ARG A 826 -15.85 -3.25 -25.07
N ASN A 827 -15.31 -3.58 -26.22
CA ASN A 827 -14.39 -4.70 -26.40
C ASN A 827 -12.94 -4.29 -26.12
N ASP A 828 -12.16 -5.20 -25.53
CA ASP A 828 -10.72 -5.01 -25.24
C ASP A 828 -10.39 -3.89 -24.24
N ILE A 829 -11.31 -3.54 -23.35
CA ILE A 829 -11.06 -2.64 -22.25
C ILE A 829 -10.11 -3.27 -21.23
N SER A 830 -9.09 -2.54 -20.85
CA SER A 830 -8.24 -2.91 -19.72
C SER A 830 -8.98 -2.70 -18.40
N LEU A 831 -8.73 -3.57 -17.42
CA LEU A 831 -9.21 -3.36 -16.06
C LEU A 831 -8.61 -2.04 -15.52
N PRO A 832 -9.42 -1.09 -15.01
CA PRO A 832 -8.93 0.15 -14.43
C PRO A 832 -7.85 -0.09 -13.37
N GLY A 833 -6.86 0.79 -13.31
CA GLY A 833 -5.72 0.69 -12.42
C GLY A 833 -4.69 -0.38 -12.81
N THR A 834 -4.82 -1.03 -13.99
CA THR A 834 -3.88 -2.07 -14.45
C THR A 834 -2.75 -1.46 -15.30
N THR A 835 -1.52 -1.49 -14.77
CA THR A 835 -0.33 -0.95 -15.44
C THR A 835 0.29 -1.98 -16.39
N PRO A 836 0.33 -1.73 -17.74
CA PRO A 836 0.87 -2.68 -18.72
C PRO A 836 2.35 -2.95 -18.60
N HIS A 837 3.16 -1.91 -18.44
CA HIS A 837 4.62 -2.03 -18.44
C HIS A 837 5.21 -1.41 -17.17
N MET A 838 5.99 -2.20 -16.44
CA MET A 838 6.74 -1.75 -15.27
C MET A 838 8.20 -2.15 -15.41
N PHE A 839 9.11 -1.21 -15.19
CA PHE A 839 10.54 -1.46 -15.20
C PHE A 839 11.21 -0.79 -14.00
N ASN A 840 12.05 -1.54 -13.31
CA ASN A 840 12.93 -1.02 -12.27
C ASN A 840 14.38 -1.37 -12.60
N GLY A 841 15.25 -0.41 -12.47
CA GLY A 841 16.67 -0.60 -12.68
C GLY A 841 17.51 0.08 -11.62
N SER A 842 18.62 -0.51 -11.22
CA SER A 842 19.62 0.20 -10.44
C SER A 842 21.03 -0.27 -10.77
N LEU A 843 21.94 0.69 -10.79
CA LEU A 843 23.39 0.49 -10.84
C LEU A 843 23.96 0.95 -9.50
N SER A 844 24.62 0.04 -8.81
CA SER A 844 25.30 0.34 -7.53
C SER A 844 26.79 0.15 -7.67
N TRP A 845 27.55 0.88 -6.86
CA TRP A 845 28.98 0.68 -6.67
C TRP A 845 29.32 0.72 -5.19
N GLU A 846 30.07 -0.25 -4.70
CA GLU A 846 30.44 -0.27 -3.30
C GLU A 846 31.87 -0.78 -3.08
N ASN A 847 32.51 -0.25 -2.05
CA ASN A 847 33.74 -0.74 -1.46
C ASN A 847 33.67 -0.76 0.09
N LYS A 848 34.78 -0.94 0.79
CA LYS A 848 34.84 -0.98 2.29
C LYS A 848 34.19 0.25 2.95
N ARG A 849 34.29 1.44 2.34
CA ARG A 849 33.88 2.69 2.98
C ARG A 849 32.82 3.44 2.22
N PHE A 850 32.82 3.39 0.90
CA PHE A 850 31.93 4.18 0.05
C PHE A 850 30.94 3.28 -0.67
N SER A 851 29.68 3.68 -0.72
CA SER A 851 28.66 3.09 -1.59
C SER A 851 27.87 4.19 -2.28
N ALA A 852 27.52 3.95 -3.54
CA ALA A 852 26.66 4.82 -4.34
C ALA A 852 25.68 3.96 -5.15
N ARG A 853 24.51 4.52 -5.47
CA ARG A 853 23.49 3.88 -6.31
C ARG A 853 22.75 4.93 -7.11
N ILE A 854 22.44 4.60 -8.34
CA ILE A 854 21.47 5.29 -9.18
C ILE A 854 20.34 4.29 -9.43
N SER A 855 19.10 4.72 -9.25
CA SER A 855 17.92 3.86 -9.42
C SER A 855 16.92 4.55 -10.34
N THR A 856 16.21 3.77 -11.14
CA THR A 856 15.12 4.26 -11.98
C THR A 856 13.89 3.37 -11.79
N ASN A 857 12.73 3.99 -11.83
CA ASN A 857 11.43 3.34 -11.87
C ASN A 857 10.65 3.91 -13.04
N PHE A 858 10.11 3.04 -13.87
CA PHE A 858 9.27 3.38 -15.01
C PHE A 858 7.97 2.61 -14.98
N THR A 859 6.87 3.30 -15.24
CA THR A 859 5.54 2.72 -15.49
C THR A 859 4.98 3.34 -16.77
N SER A 860 4.36 2.52 -17.63
CA SER A 860 3.57 3.06 -18.74
C SER A 860 2.26 3.64 -18.24
N ASP A 861 1.61 4.39 -19.09
CA ASP A 861 0.24 4.84 -18.91
C ASP A 861 -0.75 3.67 -18.81
N TYR A 862 -1.87 3.92 -18.12
CA TYR A 862 -2.94 2.94 -17.96
C TYR A 862 -4.27 3.64 -17.70
N LEU A 863 -5.37 2.95 -18.05
CA LEU A 863 -6.72 3.37 -17.72
C LEU A 863 -6.88 3.41 -16.19
N ASP A 864 -7.14 4.58 -15.62
CA ASP A 864 -7.35 4.77 -14.20
C ASP A 864 -8.83 4.65 -13.83
N GLU A 865 -9.69 5.35 -14.60
CA GLU A 865 -11.12 5.37 -14.38
C GLU A 865 -11.87 5.44 -15.71
N LEU A 866 -13.01 4.76 -15.77
CA LEU A 866 -13.95 4.87 -16.89
C LEU A 866 -14.78 6.14 -16.71
N GLY A 867 -14.83 6.95 -17.74
CA GLY A 867 -15.71 8.12 -17.80
C GLY A 867 -17.17 7.73 -18.13
N SER A 868 -18.08 8.69 -17.97
CA SER A 868 -19.47 8.54 -18.41
C SER A 868 -19.57 8.36 -19.93
N GLU A 869 -18.57 8.83 -20.67
CA GLU A 869 -18.40 8.69 -22.11
C GLU A 869 -16.97 8.28 -22.41
N SER A 870 -16.73 7.58 -23.51
CA SER A 870 -15.42 6.99 -23.84
C SER A 870 -14.31 8.04 -23.92
N TYR A 871 -14.60 9.26 -24.44
CA TYR A 871 -13.62 10.33 -24.51
C TYR A 871 -13.33 11.00 -23.16
N LYS A 872 -14.14 10.75 -22.14
CA LYS A 872 -13.94 11.18 -20.75
C LYS A 872 -13.16 10.17 -19.91
N ASP A 873 -12.79 9.01 -20.46
CA ASP A 873 -11.94 8.05 -19.75
C ASP A 873 -10.68 8.72 -19.22
N SER A 874 -10.38 8.47 -17.95
CA SER A 874 -9.20 9.03 -17.28
C SER A 874 -8.05 8.04 -17.31
N TYR A 875 -6.89 8.49 -17.75
CA TYR A 875 -5.67 7.70 -17.81
C TYR A 875 -4.60 8.30 -16.89
N TYR A 876 -3.98 7.44 -16.07
CA TYR A 876 -2.75 7.78 -15.36
C TYR A 876 -1.61 7.75 -16.37
N ASP A 877 -0.88 8.85 -16.54
CA ASP A 877 0.18 8.96 -17.53
C ASP A 877 1.44 8.20 -17.12
N LYS A 878 2.27 7.87 -18.10
CA LYS A 878 3.56 7.22 -17.88
C LYS A 878 4.43 8.01 -16.90
N GLN A 879 5.19 7.29 -16.09
CA GLN A 879 6.10 7.87 -15.11
C GLN A 879 7.53 7.35 -15.28
N PHE A 880 8.50 8.24 -15.09
CA PHE A 880 9.91 7.90 -15.11
C PHE A 880 10.65 8.64 -13.99
N PHE A 881 10.92 7.98 -12.91
CA PHE A 881 11.68 8.51 -11.80
C PHE A 881 13.16 8.11 -11.89
N LEU A 882 14.03 9.04 -11.55
CA LEU A 882 15.45 8.83 -11.37
C LEU A 882 15.87 9.32 -9.99
N ASP A 883 16.48 8.41 -9.21
CA ASP A 883 16.96 8.67 -7.85
C ASP A 883 18.45 8.36 -7.76
N ALA A 884 19.17 9.10 -6.93
CA ALA A 884 20.58 8.87 -6.65
C ALA A 884 20.85 8.92 -5.16
N ASN A 885 21.71 8.04 -4.66
CA ASN A 885 22.14 8.08 -3.29
C ASN A 885 23.62 7.67 -3.12
N ALA A 886 24.26 8.17 -2.08
CA ALA A 886 25.63 7.84 -1.74
C ALA A 886 25.84 7.82 -0.23
N SER A 887 26.76 6.99 0.25
CA SER A 887 27.17 7.00 1.65
C SER A 887 28.65 6.71 1.83
N TYR A 888 29.22 7.25 2.91
CA TYR A 888 30.61 7.07 3.29
C TYR A 888 30.74 6.69 4.77
N LYS A 889 31.42 5.58 5.07
CA LYS A 889 31.74 5.13 6.43
C LYS A 889 32.95 5.90 6.93
N ILE A 890 32.74 6.83 7.86
CA ILE A 890 33.79 7.57 8.55
C ILE A 890 34.54 6.60 9.47
N THR A 891 33.80 5.83 10.27
CA THR A 891 34.29 4.74 11.12
C THR A 891 33.52 3.46 10.81
N LYS A 892 33.75 2.37 11.56
CA LYS A 892 32.93 1.16 11.46
C LYS A 892 31.48 1.43 11.90
N GLN A 893 31.29 2.36 12.82
CA GLN A 893 30.01 2.67 13.45
C GLN A 893 29.30 3.89 12.83
N LEU A 894 30.07 4.89 12.36
CA LEU A 894 29.54 6.18 11.89
C LEU A 894 29.61 6.30 10.37
N ARG A 895 28.49 6.67 9.78
CA ARG A 895 28.32 6.89 8.34
C ARG A 895 27.67 8.23 8.06
N VAL A 896 28.10 8.91 7.00
CA VAL A 896 27.40 10.04 6.35
C VAL A 896 26.70 9.51 5.10
N PHE A 897 25.56 10.13 4.74
CA PHE A 897 24.85 9.80 3.50
C PHE A 897 24.24 11.05 2.87
N ALA A 898 23.96 10.95 1.58
CA ALA A 898 23.25 11.94 0.77
C ALA A 898 22.30 11.22 -0.20
N GLU A 899 21.14 11.84 -0.45
CA GLU A 899 20.11 11.35 -1.36
C GLU A 899 19.55 12.48 -2.20
N ALA A 900 19.19 12.16 -3.42
CA ALA A 900 18.45 13.01 -4.33
C ALA A 900 17.36 12.17 -5.01
N ASN A 901 16.10 12.53 -4.77
CA ASN A 901 14.94 11.82 -5.28
C ASN A 901 14.21 12.65 -6.33
N ASN A 902 13.59 11.97 -7.30
CA ASN A 902 12.87 12.58 -8.42
C ASN A 902 13.72 13.58 -9.22
N LEU A 903 14.95 13.20 -9.60
CA LEU A 903 15.85 14.03 -10.40
C LEU A 903 15.31 14.38 -11.78
N THR A 904 14.34 13.62 -12.27
CA THR A 904 13.63 13.87 -13.53
C THR A 904 12.55 14.93 -13.42
N ASN A 905 12.24 15.41 -12.21
CA ASN A 905 11.08 16.29 -11.94
C ASN A 905 9.80 15.73 -12.55
N GLN A 906 9.61 14.40 -12.40
CA GLN A 906 8.45 13.70 -12.95
C GLN A 906 7.19 14.17 -12.23
N PRO A 907 6.18 14.74 -12.95
CA PRO A 907 4.89 15.08 -12.36
C PRO A 907 4.02 13.85 -12.14
N LEU A 908 3.05 13.97 -11.25
CA LEU A 908 1.83 13.19 -11.30
C LEU A 908 0.96 13.77 -12.43
N ARG A 909 0.62 12.96 -13.43
CA ARG A 909 -0.19 13.43 -14.54
C ARG A 909 -1.28 12.43 -14.90
N TYR A 910 -2.48 12.98 -15.13
CA TYR A 910 -3.61 12.28 -15.74
C TYR A 910 -3.96 12.96 -17.05
N TYR A 911 -4.47 12.21 -18.00
CA TYR A 911 -5.03 12.75 -19.23
C TYR A 911 -6.43 12.17 -19.50
N GLN A 912 -7.25 12.90 -20.23
CA GLN A 912 -8.61 12.52 -20.58
C GLN A 912 -8.68 12.07 -22.05
N GLY A 913 -9.12 10.84 -22.28
CA GLY A 913 -9.30 10.24 -23.60
C GLY A 913 -7.99 10.07 -24.36
N VAL A 914 -7.35 11.17 -24.74
CA VAL A 914 -6.09 11.19 -25.50
C VAL A 914 -4.96 11.81 -24.70
N ALA A 915 -3.73 11.30 -24.89
CA ALA A 915 -2.54 11.71 -24.12
C ALA A 915 -2.21 13.22 -24.20
N ALA A 916 -2.74 13.92 -25.19
CA ALA A 916 -2.59 15.37 -25.32
C ALA A 916 -3.45 16.15 -24.33
N HIS A 917 -4.64 15.65 -23.95
CA HIS A 917 -5.59 16.35 -23.09
C HIS A 917 -5.20 16.17 -21.61
N THR A 918 -4.38 17.05 -21.08
CA THR A 918 -4.06 17.05 -19.66
C THR A 918 -5.31 17.26 -18.83
N LYS A 919 -5.72 16.23 -18.05
CA LYS A 919 -6.76 16.32 -17.03
C LYS A 919 -6.19 16.87 -15.73
N GLN A 920 -5.03 16.40 -15.31
CA GLN A 920 -4.31 16.89 -14.13
C GLN A 920 -2.81 16.79 -14.36
N ALA A 921 -2.07 17.78 -13.88
CA ALA A 921 -0.61 17.69 -13.79
C ALA A 921 -0.12 18.37 -12.51
N GLU A 922 0.56 17.61 -11.66
CA GLU A 922 1.03 18.06 -10.35
C GLU A 922 2.54 17.87 -10.24
N TYR A 923 3.28 18.95 -10.00
CA TYR A 923 4.74 19.00 -9.94
C TYR A 923 5.21 19.17 -8.50
N TYR A 924 6.21 18.35 -8.08
CA TYR A 924 6.73 18.31 -6.71
C TYR A 924 8.19 18.77 -6.59
N GLN A 925 8.91 18.87 -7.69
CA GLN A 925 10.34 19.12 -7.81
C GLN A 925 11.22 18.03 -7.15
N PRO A 926 12.54 18.00 -7.43
CA PRO A 926 13.47 17.08 -6.77
C PRO A 926 13.60 17.35 -5.27
N ARG A 927 13.91 16.29 -4.50
CA ARG A 927 14.15 16.35 -3.04
C ARG A 927 15.57 15.94 -2.71
N TYR A 928 16.20 16.64 -1.76
CA TYR A 928 17.57 16.39 -1.33
C TYR A 928 17.63 16.13 0.17
N ASN A 929 18.33 15.06 0.60
CA ASN A 929 18.52 14.71 2.00
C ASN A 929 19.99 14.45 2.29
N PHE A 930 20.46 14.85 3.48
CA PHE A 930 21.80 14.60 3.98
C PHE A 930 21.73 14.17 5.44
N GLY A 931 22.54 13.19 5.86
CA GLY A 931 22.44 12.74 7.23
C GLY A 931 23.62 11.95 7.73
N LEU A 932 23.51 11.62 9.02
CA LEU A 932 24.44 10.81 9.79
C LEU A 932 23.69 9.58 10.30
N LYS A 933 24.33 8.42 10.25
CA LYS A 933 23.84 7.20 10.87
C LYS A 933 24.93 6.58 11.74
N LEU A 934 24.56 6.29 12.99
CA LEU A 934 25.38 5.59 13.98
C LEU A 934 24.80 4.20 14.19
N ASP A 935 25.64 3.16 14.11
CA ASP A 935 25.29 1.77 14.41
C ASP A 935 26.37 1.21 15.39
N LEU A 936 25.95 0.88 16.65
CA LEU A 936 26.79 0.35 17.74
C LEU A 936 26.42 -1.10 18.06
#